data_c09cc3c24b224bfcb917d432408ee58d
#
_entry.id   c09cc3c24b224bfcb917d432408ee58d
#
_cell.length_a   1.000
_cell.length_b   1.000
_cell.length_c   1.000
_cell.angle_alpha   90.00
_cell.angle_beta   90.00
_cell.angle_gamma   90.00
#
_symmetry.space_group_name_H-M   'P 1'
#
loop_
_entity.id
_entity.type
_entity.pdbx_description
1 polymer ?
#
loop_
_entity_poly.entity_id
_entity_poly.type
_entity_poly.pdbx_seq_one_letter_code
_entity_poly.pdbx_strand_id
1 'polypeptide(L)'
;MAVHRELVSAGKFDEKFRRALLDYYGYGYKPLASYDNWRRLNGILADYLDWAEEPGAVRFASADSEQMEENPFHRVYRFCKYKPVAYPATFLHTLALLSGEFSLRALPAAVQEDEERQMHLEDVLAAGGPFKTADLLALIGAGEARTLNNRLDDLATLGILVCEQQSGSRGGAGNRYWRRGQLTLAELVRCGEAVDVDFAQHLQTFLQFYGETLPCGVLGTFLLDRLGETGARPFRFKHAYFMQALHDFTAVDLLAAMEQGLWCRVVYRHGTSNLETELLCWPLELRRSTMQGRSHLLFYEPEHRSLASLRLEFIDAVYLYEDAVVRDGLGREAAELDADIARAQAMLPYVWGSSTGRTQAHNAAASPALQEVALCIRCDAKEEPYIARRLLRESRDGSVTFDERAGTATLRVTVCDAKEMRPWLRSFYGRILSCEGLEDVLAEDVAAMAAGHPQQERASGGERWQLSPELRARLGAGTQARTHEQLFNEVFSVYYQIMAEVFCGLSAEEDAAFCTEAELDARIRAALGAHYLKLGSETEHTLPQELVQTLLGGDLVERGSVTRRAAQRCVFKGEAQTVAALRSCYQCAPGLRFYRDVVPLSVLELRWLAAALADKRRACFLSDAETRALQALLVEKCPQLAPLALEKIVHIDRFHFPAEALAREQQVLPQILAALAQGRDLALCYRTRFAGRRCGRYTPLVLVYSLRDDRFQGRFCADNGEIVTLNLARIESVQLDAPSVGRAQAAEQATALRQAEWRAVTVQFADVRNLADRILTEFSPWQKRCSFDAEAGRYTLTLAYQQRDVWDITVRLMGYGAGIRFTDPAHEIAREVARRVREQARLFGE
;
A
#
# COMPACT_ATOMS: atom_id res chain seq x y z
N MET A 1 -21.78 9.57 -11.11
CA MET A 1 -22.97 10.39 -10.78
C MET A 1 -23.80 9.83 -9.63
N ALA A 2 -24.08 8.52 -9.54
CA ALA A 2 -24.89 7.97 -8.44
C ALA A 2 -24.20 8.06 -7.08
N VAL A 3 -22.93 7.67 -6.98
CA VAL A 3 -22.11 7.82 -5.76
C VAL A 3 -22.07 9.29 -5.33
N HIS A 4 -21.96 10.21 -6.27
CA HIS A 4 -21.97 11.64 -6.00
C HIS A 4 -23.31 12.12 -5.41
N ARG A 5 -24.44 11.60 -5.88
CA ARG A 5 -25.78 11.95 -5.32
C ARG A 5 -26.00 11.41 -3.92
N GLU A 6 -25.61 10.16 -3.64
CA GLU A 6 -25.73 9.57 -2.30
C GLU A 6 -24.86 10.30 -1.27
N LEU A 7 -23.66 10.67 -1.64
CA LEU A 7 -22.74 11.42 -0.79
C LEU A 7 -23.23 12.86 -0.54
N VAL A 8 -23.85 13.51 -1.53
CA VAL A 8 -24.45 14.85 -1.40
C VAL A 8 -25.67 14.85 -0.49
N SER A 9 -26.49 13.79 -0.48
CA SER A 9 -27.70 13.71 0.33
C SER A 9 -27.45 13.57 1.83
N ALA A 10 -26.24 13.18 2.26
CA ALA A 10 -25.93 13.02 3.67
C ALA A 10 -25.78 14.34 4.46
N GLY A 11 -25.66 15.51 3.80
CA GLY A 11 -25.75 16.85 4.38
C GLY A 11 -24.77 17.23 5.50
N LYS A 12 -23.82 16.37 5.85
CA LYS A 12 -22.97 16.49 7.04
C LYS A 12 -21.46 16.64 6.69
N PHE A 13 -21.13 16.76 5.41
CA PHE A 13 -19.77 16.82 4.93
C PHE A 13 -19.37 18.26 4.55
N ASP A 14 -18.09 18.55 4.62
CA ASP A 14 -17.54 19.66 3.87
C ASP A 14 -17.61 19.34 2.37
N GLU A 15 -18.72 19.70 1.76
CA GLU A 15 -19.07 19.39 0.37
C GLU A 15 -17.99 19.88 -0.62
N LYS A 16 -17.40 21.03 -0.32
CA LYS A 16 -16.38 21.63 -1.15
C LYS A 16 -15.11 20.80 -1.22
N PHE A 17 -14.60 20.37 -0.04
CA PHE A 17 -13.39 19.55 0.06
C PHE A 17 -13.63 18.17 -0.53
N ARG A 18 -14.76 17.55 -0.20
CA ARG A 18 -15.14 16.26 -0.74
C ARG A 18 -15.22 16.26 -2.26
N ARG A 19 -15.87 17.27 -2.84
CA ARG A 19 -15.97 17.43 -4.29
C ARG A 19 -14.59 17.57 -4.91
N ALA A 20 -13.72 18.35 -4.29
CA ALA A 20 -12.36 18.51 -4.75
C ALA A 20 -11.56 17.20 -4.70
N LEU A 21 -11.72 16.36 -3.68
CA LEU A 21 -11.09 15.03 -3.62
C LEU A 21 -11.62 14.11 -4.72
N LEU A 22 -12.94 14.10 -4.96
CA LEU A 22 -13.54 13.30 -6.03
C LEU A 22 -13.05 13.76 -7.41
N ASP A 23 -12.94 15.06 -7.62
CA ASP A 23 -12.43 15.64 -8.87
C ASP A 23 -10.93 15.38 -9.03
N TYR A 24 -10.21 15.25 -7.93
CA TYR A 24 -8.77 14.99 -7.93
C TYR A 24 -8.42 13.51 -8.14
N TYR A 25 -9.11 12.60 -7.43
CA TYR A 25 -8.80 11.16 -7.39
C TYR A 25 -9.76 10.29 -8.21
N GLY A 26 -10.89 10.81 -8.64
CA GLY A 26 -11.94 10.07 -9.33
C GLY A 26 -13.07 9.60 -8.40
N TYR A 27 -14.19 9.24 -9.02
CA TYR A 27 -15.44 8.92 -8.30
C TYR A 27 -15.50 7.52 -7.70
N GLY A 28 -14.57 6.63 -8.07
CA GLY A 28 -14.43 5.29 -7.47
C GLY A 28 -13.89 5.27 -6.03
N TYR A 29 -13.75 6.44 -5.41
CA TYR A 29 -13.14 6.61 -4.10
C TYR A 29 -14.07 6.22 -2.96
N LYS A 30 -14.12 4.92 -2.64
CA LYS A 30 -14.99 4.34 -1.61
C LYS A 30 -14.84 4.88 -0.18
N PRO A 31 -13.63 5.24 0.33
CA PRO A 31 -13.51 5.78 1.68
C PRO A 31 -14.36 7.01 1.95
N LEU A 32 -14.81 7.72 0.91
CA LEU A 32 -15.72 8.85 1.06
C LEU A 32 -17.19 8.45 1.25
N ALA A 33 -17.52 7.16 1.18
CA ALA A 33 -18.90 6.67 1.31
C ALA A 33 -19.45 6.74 2.75
N SER A 34 -18.61 6.76 3.78
CA SER A 34 -19.02 6.91 5.16
C SER A 34 -18.58 8.23 5.77
N TYR A 35 -19.39 8.77 6.69
CA TYR A 35 -19.08 10.01 7.39
C TYR A 35 -17.82 9.89 8.26
N ASP A 36 -17.64 8.76 8.95
CA ASP A 36 -16.50 8.55 9.82
C ASP A 36 -15.19 8.45 9.02
N ASN A 37 -15.22 7.75 7.88
CA ASN A 37 -14.07 7.70 6.99
C ASN A 37 -13.77 9.08 6.40
N TRP A 38 -14.79 9.83 6.01
CA TRP A 38 -14.63 11.20 5.54
C TRP A 38 -13.96 12.10 6.58
N ARG A 39 -14.46 12.09 7.82
CA ARG A 39 -13.92 12.90 8.92
C ARG A 39 -12.44 12.58 9.19
N ARG A 40 -12.09 11.29 9.20
CA ARG A 40 -10.72 10.82 9.39
C ARG A 40 -9.83 11.23 8.23
N LEU A 41 -10.31 11.02 7.01
CA LEU A 41 -9.58 11.37 5.80
C LEU A 41 -9.33 12.87 5.71
N ASN A 42 -10.31 13.69 6.01
CA ASN A 42 -10.18 15.16 6.01
C ASN A 42 -9.06 15.62 6.95
N GLY A 43 -9.02 15.10 8.18
CA GLY A 43 -7.95 15.43 9.12
C GLY A 43 -6.56 14.98 8.67
N ILE A 44 -6.46 13.82 8.04
CA ILE A 44 -5.18 13.26 7.59
C ILE A 44 -4.67 13.95 6.32
N LEU A 45 -5.53 14.17 5.35
CA LEU A 45 -5.12 14.70 4.06
C LEU A 45 -4.99 16.22 4.04
N ALA A 46 -5.49 16.94 5.06
CA ALA A 46 -5.32 18.38 5.16
C ALA A 46 -3.85 18.81 5.11
N ASP A 47 -2.95 17.98 5.64
CA ASP A 47 -1.50 18.23 5.63
C ASP A 47 -0.85 18.02 4.25
N TYR A 48 -1.52 17.28 3.35
CA TYR A 48 -0.99 16.94 2.02
C TYR A 48 -1.65 17.67 0.88
N LEU A 49 -2.83 18.27 1.12
CA LEU A 49 -3.62 18.94 0.11
C LEU A 49 -3.59 20.44 0.35
N ASP A 50 -3.35 21.17 -0.73
CA ASP A 50 -3.39 22.61 -0.75
C ASP A 50 -4.65 23.08 -1.52
N TRP A 51 -5.40 24.00 -0.93
CA TRP A 51 -6.56 24.59 -1.56
C TRP A 51 -6.11 25.66 -2.54
N ALA A 52 -6.49 25.51 -3.81
CA ALA A 52 -6.30 26.58 -4.76
C ALA A 52 -7.23 27.77 -4.41
N GLU A 53 -6.86 28.98 -4.82
CA GLU A 53 -7.64 30.20 -4.60
C GLU A 53 -9.06 30.07 -5.15
N GLU A 54 -9.27 29.28 -6.22
CA GLU A 54 -10.58 29.03 -6.80
C GLU A 54 -11.37 27.97 -6.01
N PRO A 55 -12.67 28.22 -5.77
CA PRO A 55 -13.52 27.28 -5.07
C PRO A 55 -13.57 25.90 -5.73
N GLY A 56 -13.31 24.84 -4.95
CA GLY A 56 -13.40 23.45 -5.40
C GLY A 56 -12.15 22.90 -6.08
N ALA A 57 -11.10 23.70 -6.29
CA ALA A 57 -9.83 23.18 -6.76
C ALA A 57 -8.92 22.75 -5.60
N VAL A 58 -8.31 21.58 -5.75
CA VAL A 58 -7.36 21.01 -4.77
C VAL A 58 -6.10 20.56 -5.51
N ARG A 59 -4.97 20.71 -4.86
CA ARG A 59 -3.68 20.19 -5.32
C ARG A 59 -2.89 19.66 -4.14
N PHE A 60 -1.91 18.80 -4.39
CA PHE A 60 -0.97 18.41 -3.35
C PHE A 60 -0.15 19.60 -2.87
N ALA A 61 0.10 19.66 -1.56
CA ALA A 61 0.98 20.66 -0.97
C ALA A 61 2.42 20.57 -1.48
N SER A 62 2.85 19.37 -1.94
CA SER A 62 4.14 19.19 -2.57
C SER A 62 4.16 19.81 -3.97
N ALA A 63 5.21 20.56 -4.28
CA ALA A 63 5.46 21.13 -5.60
C ALA A 63 5.74 20.09 -6.68
N ASP A 64 5.97 18.83 -6.32
CA ASP A 64 6.28 17.72 -7.22
C ASP A 64 5.38 16.53 -6.92
N SER A 65 4.13 16.61 -7.35
CA SER A 65 3.10 15.61 -7.07
C SER A 65 3.37 14.22 -7.66
N GLU A 66 4.22 14.14 -8.70
CA GLU A 66 4.67 12.84 -9.22
C GLU A 66 5.70 12.13 -8.35
N GLN A 67 6.30 12.85 -7.43
CA GLN A 67 7.45 12.39 -6.65
C GLN A 67 7.18 12.60 -5.15
N MET A 68 6.07 12.08 -4.67
CA MET A 68 5.72 12.14 -3.26
C MET A 68 6.63 11.23 -2.43
N GLU A 69 6.91 11.64 -1.20
CA GLU A 69 7.70 10.85 -0.24
C GLU A 69 6.92 9.65 0.28
N GLU A 70 5.64 9.82 0.47
CA GLU A 70 4.77 8.86 1.12
C GLU A 70 3.37 8.89 0.49
N ASN A 71 2.76 7.71 0.40
CA ASN A 71 1.37 7.60 -0.01
C ASN A 71 0.45 8.13 1.11
N PRO A 72 -0.28 9.24 0.92
CA PRO A 72 -1.13 9.83 1.96
C PRO A 72 -2.24 8.89 2.44
N PHE A 73 -2.67 7.92 1.61
CA PHE A 73 -3.70 6.96 1.99
C PHE A 73 -3.23 5.91 2.99
N HIS A 74 -1.93 5.66 3.10
CA HIS A 74 -1.39 4.81 4.17
C HIS A 74 -1.72 5.38 5.56
N ARG A 75 -1.80 6.68 5.71
CA ARG A 75 -2.23 7.31 6.97
C ARG A 75 -3.68 7.02 7.33
N VAL A 76 -4.58 6.92 6.35
CA VAL A 76 -5.98 6.52 6.61
C VAL A 76 -5.99 5.17 7.32
N TYR A 77 -5.18 4.24 6.87
CA TYR A 77 -5.09 2.92 7.48
C TYR A 77 -4.35 2.90 8.80
N ARG A 78 -3.31 3.71 8.96
CA ARG A 78 -2.69 3.93 10.28
C ARG A 78 -3.74 4.37 11.28
N PHE A 79 -4.60 5.30 10.90
CA PHE A 79 -5.68 5.79 11.74
C PHE A 79 -6.72 4.71 12.06
N CYS A 80 -7.06 3.86 11.10
CA CYS A 80 -7.94 2.71 11.31
C CYS A 80 -7.35 1.68 12.30
N LYS A 81 -6.03 1.65 12.46
CA LYS A 81 -5.36 0.87 13.52
C LYS A 81 -5.56 1.43 14.93
N TYR A 82 -6.10 2.63 15.09
CA TYR A 82 -6.53 3.15 16.39
C TYR A 82 -7.85 2.53 16.79
N LYS A 83 -7.82 1.28 17.18
CA LYS A 83 -8.98 0.64 17.79
C LYS A 83 -8.87 0.82 19.31
N PRO A 84 -9.76 1.59 19.94
CA PRO A 84 -9.70 1.78 21.38
C PRO A 84 -9.85 0.46 22.11
N VAL A 85 -9.16 0.36 23.23
CA VAL A 85 -9.30 -0.79 24.12
C VAL A 85 -10.68 -0.69 24.76
N ALA A 86 -11.59 -1.58 24.34
CA ALA A 86 -12.99 -1.52 24.80
C ALA A 86 -13.13 -1.87 26.28
N TYR A 87 -12.27 -2.76 26.78
CA TYR A 87 -12.32 -3.24 28.16
C TYR A 87 -10.93 -3.26 28.78
N PRO A 88 -10.65 -2.39 29.76
CA PRO A 88 -9.34 -2.31 30.42
C PRO A 88 -8.86 -3.62 31.06
N ALA A 89 -9.76 -4.40 31.64
CA ALA A 89 -9.43 -5.73 32.17
C ALA A 89 -8.91 -6.68 31.09
N THR A 90 -9.44 -6.60 29.87
CA THR A 90 -8.98 -7.38 28.71
C THR A 90 -7.57 -6.98 28.28
N PHE A 91 -7.23 -5.70 28.40
CA PHE A 91 -5.89 -5.19 28.12
C PHE A 91 -4.87 -5.82 29.09
N LEU A 92 -5.15 -5.81 30.39
CA LEU A 92 -4.28 -6.43 31.42
C LEU A 92 -4.11 -7.93 31.17
N HIS A 93 -5.20 -8.66 30.94
CA HIS A 93 -5.14 -10.09 30.63
C HIS A 93 -4.24 -10.36 29.39
N THR A 94 -4.38 -9.54 28.36
CA THR A 94 -3.59 -9.70 27.15
C THR A 94 -2.11 -9.38 27.40
N LEU A 95 -1.79 -8.31 28.10
CA LEU A 95 -0.42 -7.99 28.48
C LEU A 95 0.20 -9.12 29.32
N ALA A 96 -0.53 -9.65 30.28
CA ALA A 96 -0.09 -10.77 31.11
C ALA A 96 0.25 -12.00 30.28
N LEU A 97 -0.61 -12.35 29.34
CA LEU A 97 -0.40 -13.48 28.42
C LEU A 97 0.80 -13.28 27.50
N LEU A 98 1.09 -12.03 27.11
CA LEU A 98 2.17 -11.69 26.17
C LEU A 98 3.52 -11.52 26.88
N SER A 99 3.57 -10.88 28.05
CA SER A 99 4.83 -10.48 28.69
C SER A 99 5.64 -11.62 29.32
N GLY A 100 4.99 -12.69 29.73
CA GLY A 100 5.69 -13.85 30.32
C GLY A 100 6.23 -13.69 31.75
N GLU A 101 6.23 -12.48 32.26
CA GLU A 101 6.74 -12.22 33.61
C GLU A 101 5.72 -11.42 34.43
N PHE A 102 5.43 -11.94 35.61
CA PHE A 102 4.66 -11.26 36.63
C PHE A 102 5.51 -11.02 37.87
N SER A 103 5.36 -9.86 38.47
CA SER A 103 5.88 -9.69 39.82
C SER A 103 4.93 -10.34 40.82
N LEU A 104 5.44 -11.24 41.63
CA LEU A 104 4.70 -11.89 42.73
C LEU A 104 4.00 -10.92 43.68
N ARG A 105 4.46 -9.66 43.75
CA ARG A 105 3.84 -8.59 44.56
C ARG A 105 2.46 -8.15 44.06
N ALA A 106 2.07 -8.59 42.87
CA ALA A 106 0.78 -8.28 42.24
C ALA A 106 -0.33 -9.24 42.54
N LEU A 107 0.01 -10.40 43.03
CA LEU A 107 -0.99 -11.42 43.25
C LEU A 107 -1.95 -11.00 44.39
N PRO A 108 -3.24 -11.27 44.24
CA PRO A 108 -4.20 -11.08 45.33
C PRO A 108 -3.69 -11.71 46.61
N ALA A 109 -3.94 -11.07 47.76
CA ALA A 109 -3.45 -11.56 49.06
C ALA A 109 -3.75 -13.05 49.31
N ALA A 110 -4.91 -13.54 48.86
CA ALA A 110 -5.28 -14.96 48.92
C ALA A 110 -4.40 -15.91 48.11
N VAL A 111 -3.68 -15.39 47.09
CA VAL A 111 -2.73 -16.16 46.28
C VAL A 111 -1.31 -16.01 46.81
N GLN A 112 -1.01 -14.83 47.46
CA GLN A 112 0.28 -14.60 48.09
C GLN A 112 0.54 -15.50 49.31
N GLU A 113 -0.53 -16.03 49.94
CA GLU A 113 -0.47 -16.94 51.07
C GLU A 113 -0.36 -18.42 50.68
N ASP A 114 -0.44 -18.75 49.38
CA ASP A 114 -0.40 -20.12 48.84
C ASP A 114 0.86 -20.30 47.99
N GLU A 115 1.94 -20.76 48.60
CA GLU A 115 3.25 -20.94 47.94
C GLU A 115 3.21 -21.94 46.79
N GLU A 116 2.43 -23.05 46.92
CA GLU A 116 2.31 -24.05 45.85
C GLU A 116 1.63 -23.44 44.60
N ARG A 117 0.63 -22.64 44.82
CA ARG A 117 -0.09 -21.95 43.74
C ARG A 117 0.76 -20.87 43.08
N GLN A 118 1.57 -20.16 43.86
CA GLN A 118 2.53 -19.20 43.33
C GLN A 118 3.55 -19.91 42.43
N MET A 119 4.20 -20.93 42.90
CA MET A 119 5.17 -21.70 42.12
C MET A 119 4.55 -22.27 40.84
N HIS A 120 3.33 -22.79 40.92
CA HIS A 120 2.63 -23.31 39.74
C HIS A 120 2.36 -22.20 38.69
N LEU A 121 1.96 -21.01 39.14
CA LEU A 121 1.70 -19.87 38.22
C LEU A 121 3.00 -19.36 37.60
N GLU A 122 4.08 -19.28 38.33
CA GLU A 122 5.40 -18.93 37.80
C GLU A 122 5.88 -19.92 36.74
N ASP A 123 5.75 -21.22 37.03
CA ASP A 123 6.13 -22.26 36.07
C ASP A 123 5.30 -22.19 34.77
N VAL A 124 4.00 -22.00 34.90
CA VAL A 124 3.09 -21.89 33.75
C VAL A 124 3.41 -20.63 32.90
N LEU A 125 3.71 -19.52 33.55
CA LEU A 125 4.09 -18.29 32.86
C LEU A 125 5.45 -18.39 32.16
N ALA A 126 6.43 -18.96 32.85
CA ALA A 126 7.77 -19.19 32.31
C ALA A 126 7.74 -20.18 31.12
N ALA A 127 6.96 -21.26 31.25
CA ALA A 127 6.76 -22.25 30.18
C ALA A 127 5.89 -21.75 29.00
N GLY A 128 5.21 -20.61 29.16
CA GLY A 128 4.28 -20.09 28.13
C GLY A 128 2.97 -20.86 28.03
N GLY A 129 2.58 -21.59 29.07
CA GLY A 129 1.35 -22.38 29.17
C GLY A 129 1.58 -23.77 29.77
N PRO A 130 0.54 -24.60 29.91
CA PRO A 130 -0.84 -24.35 29.47
C PRO A 130 -1.59 -23.37 30.36
N PHE A 131 -2.11 -22.29 29.77
CA PHE A 131 -2.96 -21.37 30.51
C PHE A 131 -4.37 -21.93 30.68
N LYS A 132 -4.90 -21.86 31.90
CA LYS A 132 -6.30 -22.14 32.22
C LYS A 132 -6.96 -20.85 32.67
N THR A 133 -8.24 -20.71 32.44
CA THR A 133 -9.02 -19.55 32.89
C THR A 133 -8.88 -19.31 34.40
N ALA A 134 -8.87 -20.38 35.22
CA ALA A 134 -8.72 -20.27 36.66
C ALA A 134 -7.37 -19.69 37.08
N ASP A 135 -6.29 -20.05 36.38
CA ASP A 135 -4.95 -19.58 36.66
C ASP A 135 -4.84 -18.07 36.34
N LEU A 136 -5.39 -17.67 35.19
CA LEU A 136 -5.36 -16.27 34.76
C LEU A 136 -6.26 -15.38 35.62
N LEU A 137 -7.42 -15.85 36.06
CA LEU A 137 -8.27 -15.12 37.00
C LEU A 137 -7.56 -14.92 38.34
N ALA A 138 -6.79 -15.94 38.77
CA ALA A 138 -6.02 -15.83 40.02
C ALA A 138 -4.87 -14.81 39.89
N LEU A 139 -4.25 -14.72 38.71
CA LEU A 139 -3.16 -13.75 38.45
C LEU A 139 -3.63 -12.30 38.47
N ILE A 140 -4.82 -12.02 37.95
CA ILE A 140 -5.25 -10.66 37.67
C ILE A 140 -6.26 -10.13 38.71
N GLY A 141 -6.84 -11.04 39.48
CA GLY A 141 -7.70 -10.70 40.60
C GLY A 141 -9.05 -10.08 40.25
N ALA A 142 -9.36 -9.92 38.97
CA ALA A 142 -10.58 -9.28 38.49
C ALA A 142 -11.06 -9.87 37.16
N GLY A 143 -12.37 -9.94 36.99
CA GLY A 143 -13.03 -10.31 35.75
C GLY A 143 -13.90 -11.56 35.83
N GLU A 144 -14.81 -11.70 34.88
CA GLU A 144 -15.67 -12.87 34.73
C GLU A 144 -14.98 -13.95 33.88
N ALA A 145 -15.05 -15.20 34.33
CA ALA A 145 -14.48 -16.35 33.61
C ALA A 145 -14.93 -16.42 32.14
N ARG A 146 -16.16 -16.02 31.84
CA ARG A 146 -16.71 -15.99 30.49
C ARG A 146 -16.00 -14.98 29.60
N THR A 147 -15.76 -13.79 30.09
CA THR A 147 -15.06 -12.73 29.36
C THR A 147 -13.63 -13.13 29.07
N LEU A 148 -12.94 -13.75 30.02
CA LEU A 148 -11.58 -14.24 29.83
C LEU A 148 -11.52 -15.39 28.83
N ASN A 149 -12.46 -16.35 28.86
CA ASN A 149 -12.52 -17.43 27.88
C ASN A 149 -12.73 -16.91 26.47
N ASN A 150 -13.65 -15.96 26.27
CA ASN A 150 -13.85 -15.32 24.96
C ASN A 150 -12.55 -14.66 24.49
N ARG A 151 -11.82 -14.01 25.41
CA ARG A 151 -10.54 -13.38 25.07
C ARG A 151 -9.45 -14.38 24.67
N LEU A 152 -9.38 -15.52 25.36
CA LEU A 152 -8.44 -16.58 25.01
C LEU A 152 -8.76 -17.18 23.64
N ASP A 153 -10.04 -17.36 23.32
CA ASP A 153 -10.50 -17.82 22.02
C ASP A 153 -10.18 -16.81 20.92
N ASP A 154 -10.38 -15.51 21.18
CA ASP A 154 -9.99 -14.43 20.26
C ASP A 154 -8.48 -14.45 19.98
N LEU A 155 -7.66 -14.55 21.03
CA LEU A 155 -6.20 -14.61 20.89
C LEU A 155 -5.73 -15.88 20.17
N ALA A 156 -6.43 -17.01 20.35
CA ALA A 156 -6.16 -18.25 19.61
C ALA A 156 -6.55 -18.09 18.12
N THR A 157 -7.68 -17.45 17.84
CA THR A 157 -8.13 -17.13 16.47
C THR A 157 -7.14 -16.21 15.74
N LEU A 158 -6.54 -15.26 16.47
CA LEU A 158 -5.49 -14.39 15.96
C LEU A 158 -4.12 -15.08 15.79
N GLY A 159 -3.99 -16.34 16.22
CA GLY A 159 -2.76 -17.09 16.17
C GLY A 159 -1.71 -16.66 17.22
N ILE A 160 -2.09 -15.86 18.21
CA ILE A 160 -1.24 -15.47 19.34
C ILE A 160 -1.09 -16.61 20.32
N LEU A 161 -2.18 -17.34 20.54
CA LEU A 161 -2.21 -18.57 21.34
C LEU A 161 -2.48 -19.79 20.47
N VAL A 162 -2.07 -20.96 20.95
CA VAL A 162 -2.50 -22.26 20.43
C VAL A 162 -3.49 -22.85 21.42
N CYS A 163 -4.66 -23.29 20.93
CA CYS A 163 -5.71 -23.90 21.74
C CYS A 163 -5.75 -25.41 21.51
N GLU A 164 -5.61 -26.20 22.59
CA GLU A 164 -5.90 -27.61 22.60
C GLU A 164 -7.27 -27.85 23.23
N GLN A 165 -8.21 -28.33 22.41
CA GLN A 165 -9.58 -28.63 22.89
C GLN A 165 -9.60 -29.99 23.59
N GLN A 166 -10.08 -30.03 24.82
CA GLN A 166 -10.34 -31.31 25.50
C GLN A 166 -11.67 -31.87 25.05
N SER A 167 -11.64 -33.09 24.49
CA SER A 167 -12.84 -33.81 24.06
C SER A 167 -13.76 -34.04 25.25
N GLY A 168 -14.99 -33.51 25.18
CA GLY A 168 -16.05 -33.80 26.17
C GLY A 168 -16.36 -32.67 27.18
N SER A 169 -15.66 -31.54 27.18
CA SER A 169 -16.02 -30.41 28.03
C SER A 169 -17.08 -29.52 27.37
N ARG A 170 -18.22 -29.36 27.98
CA ARG A 170 -19.25 -28.39 27.57
C ARG A 170 -18.79 -26.98 27.93
N GLY A 171 -18.67 -26.11 26.90
CA GLY A 171 -18.50 -24.67 27.13
C GLY A 171 -17.06 -24.16 27.30
N GLY A 172 -16.04 -24.83 26.75
CA GLY A 172 -14.67 -24.31 26.73
C GLY A 172 -13.89 -24.39 28.06
N ALA A 173 -14.50 -24.81 29.16
CA ALA A 173 -13.90 -24.85 30.49
C ALA A 173 -12.69 -25.82 30.64
N GLY A 174 -12.47 -26.71 29.68
CA GLY A 174 -11.35 -27.64 29.62
C GLY A 174 -10.27 -27.28 28.60
N ASN A 175 -10.43 -26.21 27.88
CA ASN A 175 -9.45 -25.78 26.87
C ASN A 175 -8.15 -25.37 27.52
N ARG A 176 -7.04 -25.72 26.88
CA ARG A 176 -5.69 -25.33 27.29
C ARG A 176 -5.06 -24.47 26.21
N TYR A 177 -4.44 -23.39 26.62
CA TYR A 177 -3.84 -22.40 25.72
C TYR A 177 -2.36 -22.27 25.99
N TRP A 178 -1.56 -22.19 24.93
CA TRP A 178 -0.13 -21.94 24.98
C TRP A 178 0.21 -20.72 24.17
N ARG A 179 1.23 -19.97 24.61
CA ARG A 179 1.84 -18.97 23.75
C ARG A 179 2.40 -19.64 22.50
N ARG A 180 2.11 -19.05 21.38
CA ARG A 180 2.85 -19.32 20.17
C ARG A 180 4.17 -18.57 20.27
N GLY A 181 5.28 -19.14 19.77
CA GLY A 181 6.51 -18.39 19.61
C GLY A 181 6.20 -17.11 18.82
N GLN A 182 6.30 -15.97 19.48
CA GLN A 182 5.94 -14.68 18.91
C GLN A 182 7.22 -13.92 18.65
N LEU A 183 7.27 -13.22 17.51
CA LEU A 183 8.38 -12.36 17.17
C LEU A 183 7.93 -10.90 17.34
N THR A 184 8.68 -10.16 18.13
CA THR A 184 8.50 -8.72 18.28
C THR A 184 9.43 -7.95 17.34
N LEU A 185 9.11 -6.70 17.06
CA LEU A 185 9.98 -5.86 16.23
C LEU A 185 11.34 -5.63 16.90
N ALA A 186 11.37 -5.49 18.21
CA ALA A 186 12.61 -5.29 18.94
C ALA A 186 13.54 -6.52 18.90
N GLU A 187 13.01 -7.74 18.92
CA GLU A 187 13.82 -8.94 18.70
C GLU A 187 14.42 -8.96 17.30
N LEU A 188 13.64 -8.54 16.29
CA LEU A 188 14.07 -8.44 14.91
C LEU A 188 15.20 -7.41 14.75
N VAL A 189 15.05 -6.23 15.36
CA VAL A 189 16.08 -5.19 15.36
C VAL A 189 17.34 -5.66 16.06
N ARG A 190 17.25 -6.24 17.27
CA ARG A 190 18.40 -6.78 18.02
C ARG A 190 19.16 -7.85 17.24
N CYS A 191 18.44 -8.72 16.53
CA CYS A 191 19.04 -9.73 15.68
C CYS A 191 19.90 -9.13 14.55
N GLY A 192 19.39 -8.07 13.92
CA GLY A 192 20.12 -7.38 12.85
C GLY A 192 21.29 -6.55 13.37
N GLU A 193 21.11 -5.82 14.48
CA GLU A 193 22.17 -5.04 15.14
C GLU A 193 23.34 -5.90 15.63
N ALA A 194 23.10 -7.17 15.93
CA ALA A 194 24.16 -8.12 16.22
C ALA A 194 25.07 -8.39 15.00
N VAL A 195 24.61 -8.11 13.77
CA VAL A 195 25.34 -8.24 12.51
C VAL A 195 25.95 -6.92 12.08
N ASP A 196 25.15 -5.84 12.14
CA ASP A 196 25.55 -4.49 11.74
C ASP A 196 24.89 -3.45 12.66
N VAL A 197 25.70 -2.59 13.26
CA VAL A 197 25.23 -1.55 14.21
C VAL A 197 24.26 -0.54 13.56
N ASP A 198 24.34 -0.34 12.26
CA ASP A 198 23.48 0.58 11.50
C ASP A 198 22.19 -0.12 10.98
N PHE A 199 21.97 -1.38 11.38
CA PHE A 199 20.86 -2.19 10.89
C PHE A 199 19.48 -1.53 11.04
N ALA A 200 19.20 -0.87 12.16
CA ALA A 200 17.92 -0.18 12.37
C ALA A 200 17.65 0.86 11.27
N GLN A 201 18.67 1.61 10.84
CA GLN A 201 18.58 2.57 9.73
C GLN A 201 18.41 1.86 8.38
N HIS A 202 19.12 0.75 8.16
CA HIS A 202 18.95 -0.07 6.96
C HIS A 202 17.54 -0.63 6.85
N LEU A 203 17.01 -1.16 7.94
CA LEU A 203 15.64 -1.67 8.03
C LEU A 203 14.61 -0.57 7.80
N GLN A 204 14.80 0.61 8.38
CA GLN A 204 13.95 1.76 8.15
C GLN A 204 13.88 2.13 6.67
N THR A 205 15.02 2.23 6.02
CA THR A 205 15.11 2.55 4.59
C THR A 205 14.48 1.47 3.71
N PHE A 206 14.68 0.20 4.09
CA PHE A 206 14.05 -0.96 3.47
C PHE A 206 12.51 -0.89 3.57
N LEU A 207 11.98 -0.63 4.75
CA LEU A 207 10.53 -0.52 4.99
C LEU A 207 9.92 0.69 4.27
N GLN A 208 10.61 1.84 4.24
CA GLN A 208 10.19 3.02 3.48
C GLN A 208 10.04 2.71 1.98
N PHE A 209 10.99 1.95 1.43
CA PHE A 209 10.95 1.58 0.02
C PHE A 209 9.84 0.56 -0.27
N TYR A 210 9.82 -0.55 0.46
CA TYR A 210 8.88 -1.64 0.19
C TYR A 210 7.45 -1.30 0.57
N GLY A 211 7.23 -0.44 1.56
CA GLY A 211 5.91 0.10 1.90
C GLY A 211 5.23 0.81 0.73
N GLU A 212 6.00 1.41 -0.18
CA GLU A 212 5.47 2.12 -1.35
C GLU A 212 5.49 1.29 -2.64
N THR A 213 6.33 0.26 -2.73
CA THR A 213 6.60 -0.44 -3.99
C THR A 213 6.08 -1.87 -4.06
N LEU A 214 5.95 -2.53 -2.92
CA LEU A 214 5.42 -3.89 -2.84
C LEU A 214 3.89 -3.86 -2.70
N PRO A 215 3.15 -4.82 -3.29
CA PRO A 215 1.73 -5.00 -3.00
C PRO A 215 1.48 -5.16 -1.49
N CYS A 216 0.32 -4.68 -1.04
CA CYS A 216 -0.02 -4.62 0.39
C CYS A 216 0.99 -3.79 1.21
N GLY A 217 1.54 -2.74 0.61
CA GLY A 217 2.59 -1.90 1.19
C GLY A 217 2.22 -1.25 2.51
N VAL A 218 0.92 -1.09 2.78
CA VAL A 218 0.41 -0.63 4.08
C VAL A 218 0.94 -1.46 5.25
N LEU A 219 1.24 -2.76 5.05
CA LEU A 219 1.84 -3.62 6.07
C LEU A 219 3.27 -3.17 6.41
N GLY A 220 4.05 -2.81 5.40
CA GLY A 220 5.39 -2.22 5.58
C GLY A 220 5.34 -0.88 6.31
N THR A 221 4.33 -0.08 6.01
CA THR A 221 4.10 1.18 6.71
C THR A 221 3.80 0.97 8.19
N PHE A 222 3.03 -0.07 8.53
CA PHE A 222 2.77 -0.42 9.93
C PHE A 222 4.02 -0.88 10.68
N LEU A 223 4.90 -1.61 10.02
CA LEU A 223 6.21 -1.98 10.58
C LEU A 223 7.09 -0.74 10.77
N LEU A 224 7.09 0.17 9.81
CA LEU A 224 7.84 1.42 9.89
C LEU A 224 7.35 2.30 11.05
N ASP A 225 6.04 2.40 11.26
CA ASP A 225 5.46 3.14 12.39
C ASP A 225 5.92 2.59 13.74
N ARG A 226 5.98 1.26 13.87
CA ARG A 226 6.48 0.60 15.10
C ARG A 226 7.97 0.80 15.32
N LEU A 227 8.75 0.83 14.23
CA LEU A 227 10.20 1.06 14.31
C LEU A 227 10.52 2.46 14.82
N GLY A 228 9.59 3.40 14.61
CA GLY A 228 9.81 4.81 14.87
C GLY A 228 10.61 5.46 13.73
N GLU A 229 10.08 6.51 13.16
CA GLU A 229 10.75 7.21 12.06
C GLU A 229 11.70 8.28 12.60
N THR A 230 12.99 8.05 12.50
CA THR A 230 14.01 8.96 13.09
C THR A 230 14.79 9.76 12.05
N GLY A 231 14.50 9.62 10.75
CA GLY A 231 15.35 10.21 9.72
C GLY A 231 14.61 10.80 8.53
N ALA A 232 15.38 11.46 7.66
CA ALA A 232 14.88 11.97 6.39
C ALA A 232 14.48 10.81 5.46
N ARG A 233 13.39 10.98 4.71
CA ARG A 233 12.98 10.05 3.66
C ARG A 233 13.81 10.29 2.41
N PRO A 234 14.70 9.37 2.00
CA PRO A 234 15.57 9.57 0.85
C PRO A 234 14.85 9.41 -0.48
N PHE A 235 13.65 8.81 -0.48
CA PHE A 235 12.94 8.42 -1.70
C PHE A 235 11.82 9.38 -2.08
N ARG A 236 11.64 9.47 -3.40
CA ARG A 236 10.43 9.94 -4.08
C ARG A 236 9.99 8.84 -5.04
N PHE A 237 8.69 8.67 -5.19
CA PHE A 237 8.13 7.61 -6.04
C PHE A 237 7.43 8.21 -7.25
N LYS A 238 7.85 7.75 -8.44
CA LYS A 238 7.26 8.11 -9.72
C LYS A 238 6.40 6.96 -10.23
N HIS A 239 5.28 7.27 -10.88
CA HIS A 239 4.29 6.31 -11.35
C HIS A 239 3.65 5.46 -10.21
N ALA A 240 3.67 6.00 -9.00
CA ALA A 240 2.92 5.48 -7.87
C ALA A 240 1.48 6.03 -7.91
N TYR A 241 0.51 5.18 -7.77
CA TYR A 241 -0.89 5.55 -7.72
C TYR A 241 -1.39 5.34 -6.30
N PHE A 242 -1.54 6.44 -5.58
CA PHE A 242 -1.88 6.42 -4.16
C PHE A 242 -3.19 5.69 -3.87
N MET A 243 -4.15 5.78 -4.77
CA MET A 243 -5.43 5.07 -4.64
C MET A 243 -5.30 3.56 -4.59
N GLN A 244 -4.22 2.98 -5.14
CA GLN A 244 -4.02 1.53 -5.08
C GLN A 244 -3.91 1.01 -3.64
N ALA A 245 -3.41 1.81 -2.72
CA ALA A 245 -3.38 1.47 -1.30
C ALA A 245 -4.76 1.24 -0.70
N LEU A 246 -5.81 1.91 -1.22
CA LEU A 246 -7.18 1.74 -0.75
C LEU A 246 -7.76 0.36 -1.08
N HIS A 247 -7.17 -0.34 -2.04
CA HIS A 247 -7.58 -1.66 -2.47
C HIS A 247 -6.76 -2.78 -1.79
N ASP A 248 -5.75 -2.43 -1.00
CA ASP A 248 -4.87 -3.42 -0.38
C ASP A 248 -5.64 -4.38 0.54
N PHE A 249 -6.70 -3.95 1.19
CA PHE A 249 -7.50 -4.84 2.03
C PHE A 249 -8.31 -5.85 1.24
N THR A 250 -8.97 -5.41 0.18
CA THR A 250 -9.64 -6.34 -0.75
C THR A 250 -8.62 -7.29 -1.37
N ALA A 251 -7.42 -6.78 -1.69
CA ALA A 251 -6.32 -7.60 -2.20
C ALA A 251 -5.86 -8.65 -1.18
N VAL A 252 -5.74 -8.30 0.11
CA VAL A 252 -5.36 -9.25 1.18
C VAL A 252 -6.39 -10.37 1.33
N ASP A 253 -7.69 -10.04 1.29
CA ASP A 253 -8.77 -11.03 1.38
C ASP A 253 -8.76 -11.99 0.17
N LEU A 254 -8.57 -11.44 -1.03
CA LEU A 254 -8.45 -12.26 -2.25
C LEU A 254 -7.17 -13.10 -2.27
N LEU A 255 -6.03 -12.54 -1.81
CA LEU A 255 -4.79 -13.30 -1.66
C LEU A 255 -4.97 -14.51 -0.75
N ALA A 256 -5.63 -14.32 0.39
CA ALA A 256 -5.93 -15.41 1.31
C ALA A 256 -6.82 -16.49 0.67
N ALA A 257 -7.80 -16.08 -0.13
CA ALA A 257 -8.64 -17.01 -0.88
C ALA A 257 -7.83 -17.83 -1.91
N MET A 258 -6.96 -17.16 -2.67
CA MET A 258 -6.11 -17.81 -3.68
C MET A 258 -5.12 -18.80 -3.07
N GLU A 259 -4.49 -18.41 -1.95
CA GLU A 259 -3.53 -19.26 -1.24
C GLU A 259 -4.17 -20.51 -0.65
N GLN A 260 -5.43 -20.40 -0.21
CA GLN A 260 -6.19 -21.51 0.35
C GLN A 260 -6.95 -22.33 -0.70
N GLY A 261 -6.95 -21.92 -1.96
CA GLY A 261 -7.71 -22.58 -3.02
C GLY A 261 -9.22 -22.52 -2.79
N LEU A 262 -9.73 -21.34 -2.44
CA LEU A 262 -11.14 -21.12 -2.14
C LEU A 262 -11.85 -20.39 -3.28
N TRP A 263 -13.11 -20.74 -3.51
CA TRP A 263 -14.00 -19.99 -4.37
C TRP A 263 -14.46 -18.72 -3.69
N CYS A 264 -14.71 -17.69 -4.50
CA CYS A 264 -15.18 -16.39 -4.02
C CYS A 264 -16.54 -16.06 -4.64
N ARG A 265 -17.50 -15.71 -3.79
CA ARG A 265 -18.65 -14.92 -4.21
C ARG A 265 -18.31 -13.46 -3.94
N VAL A 266 -18.24 -12.70 -4.99
CA VAL A 266 -17.86 -11.29 -4.95
C VAL A 266 -19.12 -10.45 -5.07
N VAL A 267 -19.35 -9.58 -4.10
CA VAL A 267 -20.37 -8.53 -4.17
C VAL A 267 -19.71 -7.28 -4.72
N TYR A 268 -20.22 -6.77 -5.82
CA TYR A 268 -19.63 -5.61 -6.48
C TYR A 268 -20.67 -4.64 -7.02
N ARG A 269 -20.27 -3.38 -7.21
CA ARG A 269 -21.09 -2.35 -7.81
C ARG A 269 -20.64 -2.05 -9.22
N HIS A 270 -21.56 -2.04 -10.13
CA HIS A 270 -21.24 -1.70 -11.51
C HIS A 270 -20.95 -0.19 -11.65
N GLY A 271 -19.81 0.17 -12.24
CA GLY A 271 -19.30 1.55 -12.29
C GLY A 271 -20.24 2.57 -12.97
N THR A 272 -21.13 2.15 -13.86
CA THR A 272 -22.06 3.05 -14.57
C THR A 272 -23.46 3.10 -13.96
N SER A 273 -23.96 2.00 -13.39
CA SER A 273 -25.32 1.89 -12.89
C SER A 273 -25.43 1.91 -11.37
N ASN A 274 -24.32 1.80 -10.67
CA ASN A 274 -24.24 1.67 -9.21
C ASN A 274 -25.16 0.55 -8.63
N LEU A 275 -25.55 -0.40 -9.47
CA LEU A 275 -26.32 -1.56 -9.04
C LEU A 275 -25.37 -2.56 -8.38
N GLU A 276 -25.77 -3.00 -7.19
CA GLU A 276 -25.10 -4.09 -6.50
C GLU A 276 -25.40 -5.41 -7.23
N THR A 277 -24.38 -6.18 -7.48
CA THR A 277 -24.44 -7.45 -8.21
C THR A 277 -23.51 -8.44 -7.54
N GLU A 278 -23.86 -9.71 -7.58
CA GLU A 278 -23.03 -10.80 -7.09
C GLU A 278 -22.53 -11.66 -8.24
N LEU A 279 -21.29 -12.12 -8.15
CA LEU A 279 -20.74 -13.13 -9.05
C LEU A 279 -20.02 -14.22 -8.26
N LEU A 280 -19.97 -15.44 -8.82
CA LEU A 280 -19.14 -16.53 -8.32
C LEU A 280 -17.89 -16.63 -9.18
N CYS A 281 -16.72 -16.77 -8.55
CA CYS A 281 -15.47 -16.86 -9.27
C CYS A 281 -14.42 -17.74 -8.56
N TRP A 282 -13.55 -18.33 -9.37
CA TRP A 282 -12.26 -18.84 -8.93
C TRP A 282 -11.20 -17.79 -9.20
N PRO A 283 -10.66 -17.13 -8.16
CA PRO A 283 -9.68 -16.06 -8.35
C PRO A 283 -8.36 -16.63 -8.86
N LEU A 284 -7.74 -15.99 -9.86
CA LEU A 284 -6.53 -16.46 -10.53
C LEU A 284 -5.34 -15.52 -10.35
N GLU A 285 -5.54 -14.22 -10.54
CA GLU A 285 -4.47 -13.22 -10.51
C GLU A 285 -4.99 -11.85 -10.10
N LEU A 286 -4.21 -11.12 -9.32
CA LEU A 286 -4.39 -9.68 -9.10
C LEU A 286 -3.46 -8.91 -10.02
N ARG A 287 -3.99 -8.07 -10.89
CA ARG A 287 -3.22 -7.29 -11.85
C ARG A 287 -3.23 -5.81 -11.54
N ARG A 288 -2.04 -5.23 -11.32
CA ARG A 288 -1.84 -3.79 -11.09
C ARG A 288 -1.27 -3.11 -12.32
N SER A 289 -1.97 -2.11 -12.83
CA SER A 289 -1.48 -1.28 -13.92
C SER A 289 -0.70 -0.09 -13.41
N THR A 290 0.56 0.02 -13.81
CA THR A 290 1.40 1.20 -13.59
C THR A 290 1.16 2.31 -14.61
N MET A 291 0.40 2.02 -15.66
CA MET A 291 0.01 3.00 -16.67
C MET A 291 -1.31 3.68 -16.32
N GLN A 292 -2.29 2.91 -15.85
CA GLN A 292 -3.65 3.39 -15.62
C GLN A 292 -3.98 3.65 -14.15
N GLY A 293 -3.13 3.23 -13.23
CA GLY A 293 -3.35 3.37 -11.79
C GLY A 293 -4.48 2.49 -11.24
N ARG A 294 -4.81 1.38 -11.91
CA ARG A 294 -5.92 0.51 -11.56
C ARG A 294 -5.45 -0.89 -11.20
N SER A 295 -6.22 -1.52 -10.33
CA SER A 295 -6.03 -2.92 -9.96
C SER A 295 -7.24 -3.74 -10.36
N HIS A 296 -7.01 -4.92 -10.93
CA HIS A 296 -8.02 -5.84 -11.42
C HIS A 296 -7.85 -7.22 -10.79
N LEU A 297 -8.97 -7.88 -10.51
CA LEU A 297 -9.04 -9.31 -10.27
C LEU A 297 -9.26 -10.00 -11.61
N LEU A 298 -8.40 -10.92 -12.00
CA LEU A 298 -8.60 -11.87 -13.10
C LEU A 298 -9.05 -13.19 -12.49
N PHE A 299 -10.10 -13.75 -13.03
CA PHE A 299 -10.76 -14.92 -12.44
C PHE A 299 -11.43 -15.79 -13.49
N TYR A 300 -11.60 -17.07 -13.16
CA TYR A 300 -12.49 -17.95 -13.89
C TYR A 300 -13.93 -17.78 -13.40
N GLU A 301 -14.87 -17.56 -14.32
CA GLU A 301 -16.29 -17.41 -14.08
C GLU A 301 -16.99 -18.70 -14.55
N PRO A 302 -17.69 -19.44 -13.65
CA PRO A 302 -18.16 -20.78 -13.94
C PRO A 302 -19.44 -20.84 -14.78
N GLU A 303 -20.35 -19.84 -14.73
CA GLU A 303 -21.60 -19.88 -15.50
C GLU A 303 -21.34 -19.73 -17.00
N HIS A 304 -20.38 -18.90 -17.36
CA HIS A 304 -19.98 -18.69 -18.77
C HIS A 304 -18.69 -19.44 -19.16
N ARG A 305 -18.09 -20.17 -18.23
CA ARG A 305 -16.88 -20.99 -18.45
C ARG A 305 -15.72 -20.21 -19.04
N SER A 306 -15.43 -19.04 -18.53
CA SER A 306 -14.49 -18.11 -19.14
C SER A 306 -13.59 -17.38 -18.16
N LEU A 307 -12.44 -16.93 -18.67
CA LEU A 307 -11.61 -15.92 -18.01
C LEU A 307 -12.32 -14.57 -18.06
N ALA A 308 -12.39 -13.90 -16.92
CA ALA A 308 -13.01 -12.60 -16.79
C ALA A 308 -12.17 -11.67 -15.91
N SER A 309 -12.48 -10.39 -15.91
CA SER A 309 -11.80 -9.39 -15.07
C SER A 309 -12.78 -8.45 -14.39
N LEU A 310 -12.45 -8.04 -13.17
CA LEU A 310 -13.21 -7.07 -12.39
C LEU A 310 -12.24 -6.10 -11.72
N ARG A 311 -12.58 -4.81 -11.69
CA ARG A 311 -11.79 -3.80 -10.97
C ARG A 311 -11.96 -3.96 -9.46
N LEU A 312 -10.86 -3.92 -8.71
CA LEU A 312 -10.89 -4.06 -7.24
C LEU A 312 -11.71 -2.95 -6.58
N GLU A 313 -11.71 -1.74 -7.15
CA GLU A 313 -12.46 -0.60 -6.65
C GLU A 313 -13.99 -0.79 -6.63
N PHE A 314 -14.49 -1.76 -7.40
CA PHE A 314 -15.91 -2.07 -7.46
C PHE A 314 -16.34 -3.17 -6.50
N ILE A 315 -15.39 -3.84 -5.86
CA ILE A 315 -15.66 -4.93 -4.93
C ILE A 315 -16.02 -4.36 -3.56
N ASP A 316 -17.21 -4.68 -3.08
CA ASP A 316 -17.71 -4.29 -1.76
C ASP A 316 -17.47 -5.35 -0.69
N ALA A 317 -17.63 -6.63 -1.04
CA ALA A 317 -17.40 -7.76 -0.14
C ALA A 317 -16.99 -9.02 -0.88
N VAL A 318 -16.24 -9.86 -0.20
CA VAL A 318 -15.81 -11.19 -0.69
C VAL A 318 -16.32 -12.24 0.30
N TYR A 319 -16.98 -13.27 -0.20
CA TYR A 319 -17.44 -14.43 0.59
C TYR A 319 -16.74 -15.68 0.07
N LEU A 320 -16.25 -16.48 1.00
CA LEU A 320 -15.44 -17.66 0.72
C LEU A 320 -16.30 -18.93 0.76
N TYR A 321 -16.00 -19.85 -0.14
CA TYR A 321 -16.60 -21.19 -0.18
C TYR A 321 -15.51 -22.23 -0.39
N GLU A 322 -15.64 -23.36 0.28
CA GLU A 322 -14.83 -24.53 0.01
C GLU A 322 -15.13 -25.09 -1.38
N ASP A 323 -14.11 -25.64 -2.01
CA ASP A 323 -14.20 -26.18 -3.38
C ASP A 323 -15.30 -27.25 -3.52
N ALA A 324 -15.41 -28.13 -2.52
CA ALA A 324 -16.43 -29.18 -2.51
C ALA A 324 -17.87 -28.62 -2.56
N VAL A 325 -18.16 -27.55 -1.84
CA VAL A 325 -19.49 -26.91 -1.79
C VAL A 325 -19.86 -26.33 -3.15
N VAL A 326 -18.88 -25.69 -3.82
CA VAL A 326 -19.13 -25.08 -5.12
C VAL A 326 -19.27 -26.12 -6.22
N ARG A 327 -18.46 -27.18 -6.20
CA ARG A 327 -18.55 -28.28 -7.15
C ARG A 327 -19.92 -28.97 -7.09
N ASP A 328 -20.39 -29.27 -5.88
CA ASP A 328 -21.74 -29.83 -5.67
C ASP A 328 -22.83 -28.85 -6.16
N GLY A 329 -22.70 -27.59 -5.82
CA GLY A 329 -23.65 -26.54 -6.24
C GLY A 329 -23.72 -26.35 -7.76
N LEU A 330 -22.60 -26.44 -8.47
CA LEU A 330 -22.53 -26.33 -9.92
C LEU A 330 -23.08 -27.56 -10.63
N GLY A 331 -23.04 -28.75 -10.00
CA GLY A 331 -23.50 -30.02 -10.58
C GLY A 331 -22.67 -30.43 -11.82
N ARG A 332 -21.37 -30.12 -11.83
CA ARG A 332 -20.44 -30.46 -12.91
C ARG A 332 -19.41 -31.47 -12.46
N GLU A 333 -18.93 -32.27 -13.41
CA GLU A 333 -17.81 -33.18 -13.17
C GLU A 333 -16.55 -32.43 -12.76
N ALA A 334 -15.86 -32.90 -11.71
CA ALA A 334 -14.68 -32.25 -11.17
C ALA A 334 -13.58 -32.06 -12.22
N ALA A 335 -13.34 -33.08 -13.04
CA ALA A 335 -12.32 -33.03 -14.10
C ALA A 335 -12.62 -31.97 -15.18
N GLU A 336 -13.90 -31.74 -15.49
CA GLU A 336 -14.31 -30.72 -16.45
C GLU A 336 -14.04 -29.31 -15.88
N LEU A 337 -14.38 -29.10 -14.63
CA LEU A 337 -14.17 -27.82 -13.95
C LEU A 337 -12.67 -27.50 -13.80
N ASP A 338 -11.86 -28.48 -13.43
CA ASP A 338 -10.40 -28.35 -13.35
C ASP A 338 -9.79 -28.02 -14.72
N ALA A 339 -10.27 -28.66 -15.79
CA ALA A 339 -9.83 -28.35 -17.15
C ALA A 339 -10.20 -26.91 -17.57
N ASP A 340 -11.36 -26.43 -17.18
CA ASP A 340 -11.80 -25.05 -17.47
C ASP A 340 -10.95 -24.02 -16.71
N ILE A 341 -10.69 -24.25 -15.43
CA ILE A 341 -9.82 -23.40 -14.61
C ILE A 341 -8.40 -23.37 -15.18
N ALA A 342 -7.83 -24.54 -15.51
CA ALA A 342 -6.51 -24.64 -16.11
C ALA A 342 -6.43 -23.90 -17.45
N ARG A 343 -7.50 -23.97 -18.26
CA ARG A 343 -7.60 -23.23 -19.53
C ARG A 343 -7.62 -21.72 -19.29
N ALA A 344 -8.43 -21.25 -18.33
CA ALA A 344 -8.47 -19.84 -17.96
C ALA A 344 -7.10 -19.35 -17.45
N GLN A 345 -6.42 -20.17 -16.65
CA GLN A 345 -5.08 -19.86 -16.15
C GLN A 345 -4.03 -19.79 -17.28
N ALA A 346 -4.11 -20.68 -18.26
CA ALA A 346 -3.23 -20.67 -19.43
C ALA A 346 -3.42 -19.43 -20.32
N MET A 347 -4.55 -18.71 -20.20
CA MET A 347 -4.82 -17.47 -20.92
C MET A 347 -4.20 -16.22 -20.29
N LEU A 348 -3.82 -16.26 -19.00
CA LEU A 348 -3.30 -15.10 -18.27
C LEU A 348 -2.11 -14.40 -18.96
N PRO A 349 -1.10 -15.09 -19.51
CA PRO A 349 0.02 -14.45 -20.20
C PRO A 349 -0.40 -13.61 -21.41
N TYR A 350 -1.52 -13.97 -22.04
CA TYR A 350 -2.02 -13.29 -23.24
C TYR A 350 -2.91 -12.08 -22.96
N VAL A 351 -3.22 -11.78 -21.70
CA VAL A 351 -3.96 -10.58 -21.32
C VAL A 351 -3.02 -9.39 -21.35
N TRP A 352 -3.21 -8.46 -22.28
CA TRP A 352 -2.31 -7.31 -22.44
C TRP A 352 -2.38 -6.32 -21.27
N GLY A 353 -3.56 -5.94 -20.85
CA GLY A 353 -3.78 -5.10 -19.66
C GLY A 353 -4.71 -5.80 -18.67
N SER A 354 -6.00 -5.68 -18.89
CA SER A 354 -7.04 -6.31 -18.06
C SER A 354 -8.19 -6.89 -18.88
N SER A 355 -8.24 -6.62 -20.20
CA SER A 355 -9.29 -7.13 -21.07
C SER A 355 -8.99 -8.58 -21.47
N THR A 356 -9.99 -9.43 -21.27
CA THR A 356 -9.92 -10.85 -21.61
C THR A 356 -10.47 -11.16 -23.01
N GLY A 357 -10.76 -10.11 -23.80
CA GLY A 357 -11.23 -10.27 -25.19
C GLY A 357 -12.70 -10.68 -25.33
N ARG A 358 -13.44 -10.76 -24.24
CA ARG A 358 -14.83 -11.15 -24.26
C ARG A 358 -15.73 -9.97 -24.61
N THR A 359 -15.95 -9.76 -25.89
CA THR A 359 -17.06 -8.98 -26.43
C THR A 359 -18.03 -9.90 -27.13
N GLN A 360 -19.24 -10.07 -26.55
CA GLN A 360 -20.46 -10.53 -27.25
C GLN A 360 -20.36 -11.82 -28.10
N ALA A 361 -19.92 -12.92 -27.55
CA ALA A 361 -20.25 -14.21 -28.18
C ALA A 361 -21.29 -14.92 -27.32
N HIS A 362 -22.53 -14.97 -27.82
CA HIS A 362 -23.61 -15.75 -27.25
C HIS A 362 -23.38 -17.26 -27.24
N ASN A 363 -22.18 -17.70 -27.58
CA ASN A 363 -21.80 -19.09 -27.56
C ASN A 363 -20.87 -19.38 -26.39
N ALA A 364 -21.47 -19.90 -25.34
CA ALA A 364 -20.82 -20.27 -24.07
C ALA A 364 -19.68 -21.32 -24.17
N ALA A 365 -19.34 -21.80 -25.31
CA ALA A 365 -18.36 -22.87 -25.51
C ALA A 365 -17.02 -22.43 -26.16
N ALA A 366 -16.91 -21.21 -26.65
CA ALA A 366 -15.68 -20.78 -27.32
C ALA A 366 -14.82 -19.97 -26.37
N SER A 367 -13.63 -20.49 -26.01
CA SER A 367 -12.55 -19.64 -25.48
C SER A 367 -12.34 -18.46 -26.44
N PRO A 368 -12.07 -17.23 -25.95
CA PRO A 368 -11.75 -16.12 -26.85
C PRO A 368 -10.60 -16.54 -27.75
N ALA A 369 -10.76 -16.39 -29.06
CA ALA A 369 -9.69 -16.68 -30.00
C ALA A 369 -8.55 -15.72 -29.73
N LEU A 370 -7.35 -16.25 -29.48
CA LEU A 370 -6.15 -15.43 -29.34
C LEU A 370 -5.92 -14.66 -30.65
N GLN A 371 -5.56 -13.41 -30.54
CA GLN A 371 -5.33 -12.49 -31.63
C GLN A 371 -3.84 -12.24 -31.81
N GLU A 372 -3.34 -12.49 -33.00
CA GLU A 372 -1.96 -12.13 -33.35
C GLU A 372 -1.91 -10.69 -33.83
N VAL A 373 -0.96 -9.94 -33.33
CA VAL A 373 -0.69 -8.56 -33.73
C VAL A 373 0.75 -8.45 -34.18
N ALA A 374 0.96 -7.99 -35.45
CA ALA A 374 2.29 -7.67 -35.94
C ALA A 374 2.40 -6.18 -36.23
N LEU A 375 3.10 -5.48 -35.34
CA LEU A 375 3.35 -4.04 -35.44
C LEU A 375 4.70 -3.79 -36.09
N CYS A 376 4.70 -3.12 -37.25
CA CYS A 376 5.91 -2.62 -37.91
C CYS A 376 6.03 -1.11 -37.75
N ILE A 377 7.13 -0.63 -37.21
CA ILE A 377 7.40 0.79 -37.01
C ILE A 377 8.71 1.22 -37.66
N ARG A 378 8.75 2.47 -38.13
CA ARG A 378 10.01 3.12 -38.53
C ARG A 378 10.88 3.33 -37.28
N CYS A 379 12.08 2.74 -37.29
CA CYS A 379 13.01 2.79 -36.17
C CYS A 379 14.45 2.61 -36.66
N ASP A 380 15.21 3.68 -36.72
CA ASP A 380 16.66 3.59 -36.90
C ASP A 380 17.33 3.29 -35.55
N ALA A 381 17.77 2.05 -35.38
CA ALA A 381 18.36 1.59 -34.12
C ALA A 381 19.68 2.33 -33.77
N LYS A 382 20.38 2.90 -34.78
CA LYS A 382 21.63 3.65 -34.57
C LYS A 382 21.37 5.12 -34.23
N GLU A 383 20.49 5.77 -34.97
CA GLU A 383 20.18 7.19 -34.75
C GLU A 383 19.15 7.39 -33.65
N GLU A 384 18.19 6.45 -33.48
CA GLU A 384 17.10 6.50 -32.51
C GLU A 384 17.11 5.30 -31.53
N PRO A 385 18.25 5.00 -30.88
CA PRO A 385 18.37 3.82 -30.01
C PRO A 385 17.39 3.82 -28.85
N TYR A 386 16.78 4.96 -28.53
CA TYR A 386 15.78 5.09 -27.47
C TYR A 386 14.43 4.47 -27.89
N ILE A 387 14.05 4.52 -29.17
CA ILE A 387 12.83 3.88 -29.70
C ILE A 387 13.00 2.36 -29.70
N ALA A 388 14.16 1.87 -30.20
CA ALA A 388 14.47 0.44 -30.19
C ALA A 388 14.44 -0.13 -28.75
N ARG A 389 15.12 0.54 -27.82
CA ARG A 389 15.11 0.15 -26.39
C ARG A 389 13.73 0.22 -25.76
N ARG A 390 12.92 1.21 -26.15
CA ARG A 390 11.54 1.33 -25.68
C ARG A 390 10.71 0.15 -26.16
N LEU A 391 10.77 -0.17 -27.44
CA LEU A 391 10.02 -1.29 -28.01
C LEU A 391 10.38 -2.61 -27.34
N LEU A 392 11.68 -2.91 -27.18
CA LEU A 392 12.17 -4.10 -26.49
C LEU A 392 11.71 -4.18 -25.03
N ARG A 393 11.67 -3.05 -24.33
CA ARG A 393 11.28 -3.00 -22.93
C ARG A 393 9.78 -3.16 -22.73
N GLU A 394 8.98 -2.62 -23.66
CA GLU A 394 7.53 -2.53 -23.56
C GLU A 394 6.82 -3.66 -24.33
N SER A 395 7.56 -4.53 -25.03
CA SER A 395 7.02 -5.62 -25.87
C SER A 395 6.41 -6.77 -25.06
N ARG A 396 6.60 -6.79 -23.74
CA ARG A 396 6.20 -7.92 -22.87
C ARG A 396 6.78 -9.23 -23.39
N ASP A 397 5.95 -10.26 -23.60
CA ASP A 397 6.35 -11.57 -24.13
C ASP A 397 6.40 -11.61 -25.68
N GLY A 398 6.21 -10.46 -26.33
CA GLY A 398 6.31 -10.35 -27.79
C GLY A 398 7.74 -10.42 -28.29
N SER A 399 7.92 -10.96 -29.50
CA SER A 399 9.21 -10.99 -30.19
C SER A 399 9.43 -9.69 -30.99
N VAL A 400 10.62 -9.09 -30.85
CA VAL A 400 10.99 -7.88 -31.57
C VAL A 400 12.15 -8.20 -32.51
N THR A 401 11.98 -7.91 -33.81
CA THR A 401 13.04 -8.03 -34.83
C THR A 401 13.35 -6.66 -35.43
N PHE A 402 14.63 -6.43 -35.75
CA PHE A 402 15.10 -5.18 -36.37
C PHE A 402 15.64 -5.45 -37.75
N ASP A 403 15.21 -4.64 -38.75
CA ASP A 403 15.81 -4.57 -40.07
C ASP A 403 16.61 -3.25 -40.17
N GLU A 404 17.92 -3.37 -39.99
CA GLU A 404 18.82 -2.19 -40.04
C GLU A 404 18.87 -1.57 -41.46
N ARG A 405 18.59 -2.34 -42.53
CA ARG A 405 18.61 -1.83 -43.92
C ARG A 405 17.36 -1.02 -44.21
N ALA A 406 16.22 -1.52 -43.77
CA ALA A 406 14.94 -0.86 -43.93
C ALA A 406 14.72 0.25 -42.88
N GLY A 407 15.50 0.29 -41.82
CA GLY A 407 15.28 1.20 -40.68
C GLY A 407 13.98 0.93 -39.99
N THR A 408 13.62 -0.34 -39.80
CA THR A 408 12.34 -0.76 -39.23
C THR A 408 12.52 -1.72 -38.05
N ALA A 409 11.52 -1.75 -37.19
CA ALA A 409 11.38 -2.73 -36.13
C ALA A 409 9.99 -3.37 -36.19
N THR A 410 9.91 -4.68 -36.04
CA THR A 410 8.66 -5.43 -36.05
C THR A 410 8.48 -6.14 -34.72
N LEU A 411 7.38 -5.84 -34.01
CA LEU A 411 6.91 -6.58 -32.86
C LEU A 411 5.83 -7.57 -33.30
N ARG A 412 5.96 -8.83 -32.88
CA ARG A 412 4.90 -9.85 -32.98
C ARG A 412 4.49 -10.26 -31.58
N VAL A 413 3.20 -10.20 -31.29
CA VAL A 413 2.65 -10.56 -30.00
C VAL A 413 1.27 -11.18 -30.15
N THR A 414 0.97 -12.16 -29.32
CA THR A 414 -0.35 -12.80 -29.23
C THR A 414 -1.07 -12.29 -27.99
N VAL A 415 -2.32 -11.84 -28.14
CA VAL A 415 -3.10 -11.23 -27.06
C VAL A 415 -4.54 -11.70 -27.04
N CYS A 416 -5.21 -11.59 -25.89
CA CYS A 416 -6.64 -11.86 -25.74
C CYS A 416 -7.52 -10.79 -26.41
N ASP A 417 -7.12 -9.51 -26.30
CA ASP A 417 -7.84 -8.38 -26.89
C ASP A 417 -6.84 -7.37 -27.48
N ALA A 418 -6.69 -7.42 -28.79
CA ALA A 418 -5.78 -6.52 -29.51
C ALA A 418 -6.20 -5.04 -29.39
N LYS A 419 -7.50 -4.75 -29.24
CA LYS A 419 -8.00 -3.39 -29.09
C LYS A 419 -7.51 -2.71 -27.81
N GLU A 420 -7.16 -3.48 -26.79
CA GLU A 420 -6.59 -2.97 -25.54
C GLU A 420 -5.19 -2.35 -25.75
N MET A 421 -4.48 -2.76 -26.81
CA MET A 421 -3.18 -2.18 -27.16
C MET A 421 -3.28 -0.76 -27.72
N ARG A 422 -4.46 -0.28 -28.11
CA ARG A 422 -4.67 1.01 -28.80
C ARG A 422 -4.02 2.21 -28.07
N PRO A 423 -4.18 2.43 -26.75
CA PRO A 423 -3.51 3.53 -26.05
C PRO A 423 -1.99 3.49 -26.15
N TRP A 424 -1.42 2.29 -26.11
CA TRP A 424 0.01 2.08 -26.25
C TRP A 424 0.47 2.30 -27.70
N LEU A 425 -0.27 1.81 -28.69
CA LEU A 425 0.01 1.99 -30.11
C LEU A 425 0.00 3.49 -30.50
N ARG A 426 -0.94 4.26 -29.98
CA ARG A 426 -0.98 5.73 -30.21
C ARG A 426 0.32 6.42 -29.82
N SER A 427 1.03 5.92 -28.84
CA SER A 427 2.33 6.48 -28.44
C SER A 427 3.42 6.36 -29.51
N PHE A 428 3.22 5.51 -30.54
CA PHE A 428 4.09 5.33 -31.70
C PHE A 428 3.56 6.02 -32.96
N TYR A 429 2.45 6.77 -32.88
CA TYR A 429 1.94 7.51 -34.03
C TYR A 429 3.01 8.43 -34.65
N GLY A 430 2.99 8.52 -36.01
CA GLY A 430 4.02 9.09 -36.84
C GLY A 430 5.14 8.11 -37.21
N ARG A 431 5.05 6.84 -36.77
CA ARG A 431 6.05 5.80 -37.01
C ARG A 431 5.48 4.48 -37.44
N ILE A 432 4.19 4.20 -37.25
CA ILE A 432 3.56 2.94 -37.61
C ILE A 432 3.45 2.81 -39.11
N LEU A 433 4.12 1.81 -39.67
CA LEU A 433 4.07 1.49 -41.10
C LEU A 433 2.94 0.49 -41.40
N SER A 434 2.76 -0.49 -40.52
CA SER A 434 1.65 -1.45 -40.57
C SER A 434 1.37 -2.01 -39.17
N CYS A 435 0.16 -2.49 -38.95
CA CYS A 435 -0.22 -3.16 -37.73
C CYS A 435 -1.24 -4.28 -38.07
N GLU A 436 -0.73 -5.45 -38.53
CA GLU A 436 -1.59 -6.59 -38.86
C GLU A 436 -2.44 -6.98 -37.64
N GLY A 437 -3.75 -7.18 -37.88
CA GLY A 437 -4.74 -7.50 -36.88
C GLY A 437 -5.46 -6.26 -36.25
N LEU A 438 -5.02 -5.02 -36.59
CA LEU A 438 -5.63 -3.79 -36.09
C LEU A 438 -5.71 -2.68 -37.16
N GLU A 439 -5.54 -2.97 -38.44
CA GLU A 439 -5.46 -1.99 -39.53
C GLU A 439 -6.63 -1.03 -39.53
N ASP A 440 -7.86 -1.55 -39.62
CA ASP A 440 -9.07 -0.74 -39.68
C ASP A 440 -9.28 0.07 -38.41
N VAL A 441 -8.97 -0.55 -37.25
CA VAL A 441 -9.12 0.10 -35.93
C VAL A 441 -8.19 1.31 -35.80
N LEU A 442 -6.96 1.21 -36.31
CA LEU A 442 -5.99 2.31 -36.25
C LEU A 442 -6.28 3.38 -37.29
N ALA A 443 -6.74 3.00 -38.50
CA ALA A 443 -7.16 3.98 -39.52
C ALA A 443 -8.33 4.83 -39.04
N GLU A 444 -9.38 4.19 -38.50
CA GLU A 444 -10.52 4.89 -37.90
C GLU A 444 -10.10 5.79 -36.73
N ASP A 445 -9.15 5.31 -35.90
CA ASP A 445 -8.67 6.07 -34.75
C ASP A 445 -7.88 7.33 -35.16
N VAL A 446 -7.01 7.20 -36.15
CA VAL A 446 -6.25 8.32 -36.72
C VAL A 446 -7.17 9.34 -37.36
N ALA A 447 -8.16 8.90 -38.16
CA ALA A 447 -9.15 9.78 -38.79
C ALA A 447 -9.98 10.52 -37.73
N ALA A 448 -10.43 9.84 -36.68
CA ALA A 448 -11.18 10.46 -35.57
C ALA A 448 -10.34 11.49 -34.81
N MET A 449 -9.06 11.22 -34.55
CA MET A 449 -8.15 12.16 -33.91
C MET A 449 -7.85 13.37 -34.79
N ALA A 450 -7.68 13.18 -36.11
CA ALA A 450 -7.44 14.25 -37.07
C ALA A 450 -8.66 15.17 -37.21
N ALA A 451 -9.87 14.61 -37.20
CA ALA A 451 -11.12 15.34 -37.26
C ALA A 451 -11.49 16.07 -35.95
N GLY A 452 -10.85 15.70 -34.83
CA GLY A 452 -11.18 16.26 -33.51
C GLY A 452 -12.58 15.89 -33.01
N HIS A 453 -13.19 14.86 -33.56
CA HIS A 453 -14.50 14.36 -33.14
C HIS A 453 -14.36 13.17 -32.20
N PRO A 454 -15.06 13.19 -31.04
CA PRO A 454 -15.13 12.01 -30.19
C PRO A 454 -15.80 10.88 -30.96
N GLN A 455 -15.12 9.75 -31.09
CA GLN A 455 -15.76 8.54 -31.60
C GLN A 455 -17.00 8.26 -30.76
N GLN A 456 -18.17 8.24 -31.37
CA GLN A 456 -19.38 7.67 -30.81
C GLN A 456 -19.25 6.14 -30.87
N GLU A 457 -18.28 5.60 -30.14
CA GLU A 457 -18.28 4.18 -29.89
C GLU A 457 -19.54 3.89 -29.06
N ARG A 458 -20.47 3.17 -29.65
CA ARG A 458 -21.64 2.67 -28.91
C ARG A 458 -21.14 1.99 -27.64
N ALA A 459 -21.67 2.42 -26.50
CA ALA A 459 -21.45 1.71 -25.26
C ALA A 459 -21.87 0.26 -25.51
N SER A 460 -20.91 -0.63 -25.73
CA SER A 460 -21.15 -2.06 -25.56
C SER A 460 -21.61 -2.18 -24.11
N GLY A 461 -22.88 -2.51 -23.91
CA GLY A 461 -23.37 -2.84 -22.58
C GLY A 461 -22.49 -3.99 -22.10
N GLY A 462 -21.52 -3.68 -21.23
CA GLY A 462 -20.65 -4.69 -20.65
C GLY A 462 -21.55 -5.75 -20.05
N GLU A 463 -21.32 -7.01 -20.41
CA GLU A 463 -22.03 -8.13 -19.80
C GLU A 463 -21.91 -7.97 -18.28
N ARG A 464 -23.04 -7.94 -17.64
CA ARG A 464 -23.09 -7.92 -16.17
C ARG A 464 -22.90 -9.36 -15.72
N TRP A 465 -21.78 -9.65 -15.13
CA TRP A 465 -21.59 -10.89 -14.40
C TRP A 465 -22.61 -10.91 -13.27
N GLN A 466 -23.47 -11.91 -13.27
CA GLN A 466 -24.51 -12.03 -12.23
C GLN A 466 -24.67 -13.49 -11.87
N LEU A 467 -24.53 -13.77 -10.57
CA LEU A 467 -24.78 -15.08 -10.01
C LEU A 467 -26.29 -15.41 -10.13
N SER A 468 -26.60 -16.55 -10.73
CA SER A 468 -27.99 -16.99 -10.86
C SER A 468 -28.62 -17.23 -9.47
N PRO A 469 -29.90 -16.84 -9.26
CA PRO A 469 -30.59 -17.06 -7.99
C PRO A 469 -30.61 -18.53 -7.56
N GLU A 470 -30.70 -19.46 -8.52
CA GLU A 470 -30.74 -20.89 -8.28
C GLU A 470 -29.38 -21.39 -7.73
N LEU A 471 -28.28 -20.95 -8.32
CA LEU A 471 -26.94 -21.30 -7.84
C LEU A 471 -26.66 -20.63 -6.48
N ARG A 472 -27.08 -19.37 -6.32
CA ARG A 472 -26.97 -18.66 -5.05
C ARG A 472 -27.67 -19.38 -3.90
N ALA A 473 -28.87 -19.92 -4.15
CA ALA A 473 -29.64 -20.67 -3.17
C ALA A 473 -28.96 -22.00 -2.78
N ARG A 474 -28.33 -22.68 -3.74
CA ARG A 474 -27.59 -23.93 -3.48
C ARG A 474 -26.30 -23.70 -2.68
N LEU A 475 -25.58 -22.62 -2.95
CA LEU A 475 -24.31 -22.30 -2.27
C LEU A 475 -24.50 -21.83 -0.82
N GLY A 476 -25.68 -21.30 -0.46
CA GLY A 476 -25.89 -20.72 0.87
C GLY A 476 -25.15 -19.39 1.08
N ALA A 477 -24.93 -19.00 2.35
CA ALA A 477 -24.40 -17.70 2.69
C ALA A 477 -22.90 -17.52 2.38
N GLY A 478 -22.11 -18.58 2.56
CA GLY A 478 -20.64 -18.49 2.54
C GLY A 478 -20.07 -17.78 3.77
N THR A 479 -18.76 -17.76 3.90
CA THR A 479 -18.06 -17.07 4.99
C THR A 479 -17.46 -15.78 4.44
N GLN A 480 -17.83 -14.63 5.02
CA GLN A 480 -17.24 -13.35 4.60
C GLN A 480 -15.74 -13.34 4.87
N ALA A 481 -14.94 -13.00 3.86
CA ALA A 481 -13.50 -12.80 4.03
C ALA A 481 -13.27 -11.56 4.89
N ARG A 482 -12.45 -11.72 5.93
CA ARG A 482 -12.09 -10.66 6.88
C ARG A 482 -10.64 -10.76 7.30
N THR A 483 -9.78 -11.24 6.40
CA THR A 483 -8.35 -11.44 6.69
C THR A 483 -7.69 -10.12 7.09
N HIS A 484 -8.07 -9.03 6.44
CA HIS A 484 -7.58 -7.70 6.76
C HIS A 484 -8.01 -7.19 8.15
N GLU A 485 -9.15 -7.66 8.69
CA GLU A 485 -9.63 -7.24 10.02
C GLU A 485 -8.70 -7.70 11.13
N GLN A 486 -7.90 -8.74 10.91
CA GLN A 486 -6.88 -9.19 11.86
C GLN A 486 -5.88 -8.08 12.19
N LEU A 487 -5.58 -7.20 11.21
CA LEU A 487 -4.69 -6.06 11.41
C LEU A 487 -5.31 -4.96 12.29
N PHE A 488 -6.63 -4.89 12.34
CA PHE A 488 -7.39 -3.91 13.10
C PHE A 488 -7.95 -4.48 14.40
N ASN A 489 -7.47 -5.64 14.80
CA ASN A 489 -7.78 -6.17 16.13
C ASN A 489 -7.19 -5.26 17.20
N GLU A 490 -7.82 -5.27 18.37
CA GLU A 490 -7.39 -4.48 19.51
C GLU A 490 -5.92 -4.70 19.87
N VAL A 491 -5.44 -5.96 19.83
CA VAL A 491 -4.06 -6.34 20.20
C VAL A 491 -3.01 -5.78 19.24
N PHE A 492 -3.31 -5.77 17.95
CA PHE A 492 -2.42 -5.22 16.91
C PHE A 492 -2.67 -3.75 16.65
N SER A 493 -3.60 -3.14 17.39
CA SER A 493 -3.88 -1.72 17.24
C SER A 493 -2.72 -0.88 17.77
N VAL A 494 -2.50 0.25 17.17
CA VAL A 494 -1.49 1.20 17.64
C VAL A 494 -1.88 1.77 18.99
N TYR A 495 -3.15 1.96 19.24
CA TYR A 495 -3.67 2.37 20.53
C TYR A 495 -3.23 1.40 21.64
N TYR A 496 -3.35 0.08 21.39
CA TYR A 496 -2.89 -0.94 22.32
C TYR A 496 -1.37 -0.87 22.55
N GLN A 497 -0.60 -0.65 21.49
CA GLN A 497 0.86 -0.56 21.58
C GLN A 497 1.30 0.66 22.41
N ILE A 498 0.68 1.81 22.16
CA ILE A 498 0.95 3.04 22.93
C ILE A 498 0.60 2.83 24.40
N MET A 499 -0.57 2.25 24.69
CA MET A 499 -0.96 1.93 26.05
C MET A 499 0.01 0.96 26.71
N ALA A 500 0.40 -0.10 26.00
CA ALA A 500 1.37 -1.06 26.52
C ALA A 500 2.72 -0.41 26.82
N GLU A 501 3.23 0.45 25.95
CA GLU A 501 4.48 1.17 26.15
C GLU A 501 4.42 2.11 27.35
N VAL A 502 3.36 2.92 27.46
CA VAL A 502 3.16 3.83 28.61
C VAL A 502 3.02 3.04 29.89
N PHE A 503 2.23 1.97 29.88
CA PHE A 503 2.00 1.13 31.04
C PHE A 503 3.26 0.38 31.48
N CYS A 504 4.00 -0.20 30.56
CA CYS A 504 5.28 -0.85 30.84
C CYS A 504 6.30 0.15 31.40
N GLY A 505 6.33 1.38 30.87
CA GLY A 505 7.18 2.44 31.37
C GLY A 505 6.85 2.85 32.82
N LEU A 506 5.56 2.89 33.16
CA LEU A 506 5.11 3.18 34.53
C LEU A 506 5.41 2.03 35.49
N SER A 507 5.31 0.79 35.04
CA SER A 507 5.49 -0.41 35.86
C SER A 507 6.96 -0.81 36.08
N ALA A 508 7.88 -0.38 35.22
CA ALA A 508 9.29 -0.74 35.25
C ALA A 508 10.09 -0.01 36.32
N GLU A 509 9.58 1.10 36.85
CA GLU A 509 10.24 1.87 37.89
C GLU A 509 10.11 1.16 39.26
N GLU A 510 11.23 0.65 39.80
CA GLU A 510 11.26 -0.14 41.05
C GLU A 510 10.68 0.56 42.27
N ASP A 511 10.70 1.87 42.28
CA ASP A 511 10.20 2.71 43.37
C ASP A 511 8.92 3.41 42.95
N ALA A 512 7.83 2.65 42.61
CA ALA A 512 6.48 3.16 42.39
C ALA A 512 6.45 4.69 42.17
N ALA A 513 7.07 5.12 41.09
CA ALA A 513 7.22 6.55 40.83
C ALA A 513 5.83 7.09 40.52
N PHE A 514 5.37 7.94 41.41
CA PHE A 514 4.18 8.74 41.15
C PHE A 514 4.51 9.67 39.99
N CYS A 515 3.70 9.65 38.95
CA CYS A 515 3.75 10.66 37.93
C CYS A 515 2.59 11.64 38.06
N THR A 516 2.85 12.89 37.78
CA THR A 516 1.79 13.88 37.66
C THR A 516 0.99 13.66 36.38
N GLU A 517 -0.19 14.25 36.28
CA GLU A 517 -0.99 14.21 35.03
C GLU A 517 -0.21 14.76 33.83
N ALA A 518 0.59 15.81 34.06
CA ALA A 518 1.45 16.39 33.02
C ALA A 518 2.58 15.44 32.58
N GLU A 519 3.17 14.69 33.52
CA GLU A 519 4.17 13.66 33.18
C GLU A 519 3.53 12.45 32.44
N LEU A 520 2.33 12.04 32.84
CA LEU A 520 1.58 11.01 32.16
C LEU A 520 1.23 11.46 30.72
N ASP A 521 0.73 12.67 30.54
CA ASP A 521 0.47 13.28 29.25
C ASP A 521 1.75 13.37 28.39
N ALA A 522 2.87 13.79 28.99
CA ALA A 522 4.15 13.84 28.30
C ALA A 522 4.65 12.45 27.85
N ARG A 523 4.48 11.41 28.68
CA ARG A 523 4.80 10.01 28.31
C ARG A 523 3.92 9.52 27.17
N ILE A 524 2.63 9.81 27.21
CA ILE A 524 1.69 9.46 26.13
C ILE A 524 2.07 10.18 24.84
N ARG A 525 2.39 11.47 24.89
CA ARG A 525 2.85 12.23 23.71
C ARG A 525 4.17 11.72 23.17
N ALA A 526 5.09 11.31 24.02
CA ALA A 526 6.34 10.70 23.59
C ALA A 526 6.11 9.37 22.89
N ALA A 527 5.25 8.50 23.43
CA ALA A 527 4.88 7.24 22.80
C ALA A 527 4.11 7.47 21.48
N LEU A 528 3.20 8.43 21.42
CA LEU A 528 2.55 8.86 20.19
C LEU A 528 3.55 9.36 19.15
N GLY A 529 4.50 10.21 19.56
CA GLY A 529 5.54 10.73 18.70
C GLY A 529 6.49 9.65 18.16
N ALA A 530 6.73 8.59 18.92
CA ALA A 530 7.51 7.45 18.48
C ALA A 530 6.79 6.60 17.41
N HIS A 531 5.46 6.50 17.52
CA HIS A 531 4.64 5.65 16.63
C HIS A 531 3.94 6.44 15.51
N TYR A 532 3.82 7.77 15.64
CA TYR A 532 3.10 8.63 14.70
C TYR A 532 3.77 9.98 14.50
N LEU A 533 4.35 10.14 13.34
CA LEU A 533 5.12 11.33 12.99
C LEU A 533 4.32 12.61 12.84
N LYS A 534 3.08 12.55 12.43
CA LYS A 534 2.18 13.71 12.37
C LYS A 534 0.74 13.22 12.32
N LEU A 535 0.07 13.26 13.45
CA LEU A 535 -1.39 13.27 13.48
C LEU A 535 -1.82 14.71 13.25
N GLY A 536 -2.83 14.96 12.42
CA GLY A 536 -3.37 16.30 12.20
C GLY A 536 -3.78 16.97 13.51
N SER A 537 -3.83 18.29 13.53
CA SER A 537 -3.95 19.12 14.74
C SER A 537 -5.08 18.73 15.72
N GLU A 538 -6.19 18.20 15.23
CA GLU A 538 -7.29 17.73 16.09
C GLU A 538 -6.93 16.45 16.84
N THR A 539 -6.19 15.54 16.23
CA THR A 539 -5.81 14.25 16.82
C THR A 539 -4.68 14.40 17.85
N GLU A 540 -3.82 15.40 17.69
CA GLU A 540 -2.79 15.72 18.66
C GLU A 540 -3.34 16.19 20.02
N HIS A 541 -4.55 16.72 20.05
CA HIS A 541 -5.16 17.25 21.28
C HIS A 541 -6.13 16.28 21.96
N THR A 542 -6.87 15.49 21.21
CA THR A 542 -7.93 14.63 21.77
C THR A 542 -7.42 13.24 22.18
N LEU A 543 -6.49 12.66 21.42
CA LEU A 543 -6.04 11.29 21.64
C LEU A 543 -5.26 11.09 22.96
N PRO A 544 -4.37 12.01 23.40
CA PRO A 544 -3.74 11.88 24.71
C PRO A 544 -4.76 11.88 25.85
N GLN A 545 -5.81 12.69 25.75
CA GLN A 545 -6.86 12.73 26.78
C GLN A 545 -7.68 11.44 26.82
N GLU A 546 -7.99 10.86 25.69
CA GLU A 546 -8.68 9.56 25.60
C GLU A 546 -7.83 8.44 26.21
N LEU A 547 -6.52 8.44 25.95
CA LEU A 547 -5.58 7.48 26.53
C LEU A 547 -5.48 7.62 28.04
N VAL A 548 -5.39 8.84 28.56
CA VAL A 548 -5.40 9.11 29.99
C VAL A 548 -6.70 8.62 30.61
N GLN A 549 -7.85 8.92 30.01
CA GLN A 549 -9.16 8.47 30.50
C GLN A 549 -9.27 6.94 30.50
N THR A 550 -8.75 6.27 29.49
CA THR A 550 -8.75 4.81 29.43
C THR A 550 -7.89 4.20 30.52
N LEU A 551 -6.72 4.74 30.77
CA LEU A 551 -5.84 4.27 31.85
C LEU A 551 -6.47 4.45 33.24
N LEU A 552 -7.14 5.60 33.47
CA LEU A 552 -7.82 5.89 34.72
C LEU A 552 -9.14 5.14 34.90
N GLY A 553 -9.92 5.01 33.81
CA GLY A 553 -11.24 4.39 33.84
C GLY A 553 -11.21 2.87 34.02
N GLY A 554 -10.03 2.26 33.81
CA GLY A 554 -9.85 0.81 33.87
C GLY A 554 -9.12 0.30 35.11
N ASP A 555 -8.92 1.14 36.13
CA ASP A 555 -8.10 0.81 37.29
C ASP A 555 -6.65 0.38 36.91
N LEU A 556 -6.19 0.71 35.72
CA LEU A 556 -4.84 0.42 35.22
C LEU A 556 -3.80 1.32 35.89
N VAL A 557 -4.22 2.56 36.19
CA VAL A 557 -3.45 3.56 36.96
C VAL A 557 -4.33 4.07 38.07
N GLU A 558 -3.91 3.87 39.28
CA GLU A 558 -4.61 4.38 40.45
C GLU A 558 -4.27 5.84 40.70
N ARG A 559 -5.28 6.62 41.04
CA ARG A 559 -5.07 7.94 41.61
C ARG A 559 -4.41 7.81 42.98
N GLY A 560 -3.18 8.23 43.12
CA GLY A 560 -2.42 8.04 44.32
C GLY A 560 -3.13 8.65 45.54
N SER A 561 -3.59 7.82 46.44
CA SER A 561 -3.85 8.28 47.80
C SER A 561 -2.48 8.53 48.44
N VAL A 562 -2.20 9.79 48.78
CA VAL A 562 -0.95 10.13 49.43
C VAL A 562 -0.86 9.42 50.77
N THR A 563 -0.20 8.27 50.80
CA THR A 563 0.23 7.67 52.04
C THR A 563 1.34 8.54 52.63
N ARG A 564 1.42 8.60 53.94
CA ARG A 564 2.45 9.38 54.67
C ARG A 564 3.89 9.09 54.20
N ARG A 565 4.14 7.85 53.67
CA ARG A 565 5.39 7.41 53.06
C ARG A 565 5.66 8.06 51.68
N ALA A 566 4.64 8.19 50.84
CA ALA A 566 4.78 8.81 49.53
C ALA A 566 5.06 10.32 49.67
N ALA A 567 4.38 10.99 50.60
CA ALA A 567 4.66 12.39 50.96
C ALA A 567 6.09 12.59 51.44
N GLN A 568 6.63 11.67 52.27
CA GLN A 568 8.01 11.72 52.75
C GLN A 568 9.03 11.51 51.61
N ARG A 569 8.76 10.63 50.59
CA ARG A 569 9.65 10.42 49.44
C ARG A 569 9.67 11.63 48.49
N CYS A 570 8.54 12.27 48.26
CA CYS A 570 8.50 13.53 47.47
C CYS A 570 9.28 14.66 48.12
N VAL A 571 9.23 14.78 49.44
CA VAL A 571 10.00 15.78 50.22
C VAL A 571 11.51 15.51 50.17
N PHE A 572 11.93 14.26 50.12
CA PHE A 572 13.34 13.86 50.01
C PHE A 572 13.99 14.17 48.67
N LYS A 573 13.20 14.30 47.55
CA LYS A 573 13.69 14.71 46.24
C LYS A 573 13.83 16.25 46.07
N GLY A 574 13.60 17.04 47.12
CA GLY A 574 13.83 18.49 47.13
C GLY A 574 12.79 19.31 46.38
N GLU A 575 11.72 18.72 45.95
CA GLU A 575 10.61 19.43 45.35
C GLU A 575 9.56 19.78 46.41
N ALA A 576 9.36 21.05 46.64
CA ALA A 576 8.31 21.55 47.52
C ALA A 576 6.92 21.41 46.85
N GLN A 577 6.46 20.20 46.72
CA GLN A 577 5.11 19.94 46.24
C GLN A 577 4.12 20.04 47.39
N THR A 578 3.10 20.87 47.23
CA THR A 578 2.01 20.98 48.17
C THR A 578 1.19 19.71 48.23
N VAL A 579 0.58 19.39 49.38
CA VAL A 579 -0.30 18.22 49.54
C VAL A 579 -1.42 18.16 48.49
N ALA A 580 -1.81 19.31 47.95
CA ALA A 580 -2.78 19.39 46.83
C ALA A 580 -2.20 18.86 45.51
N ALA A 581 -0.91 19.10 45.21
CA ALA A 581 -0.23 18.56 44.02
C ALA A 581 -0.04 17.04 44.11
N LEU A 582 0.19 16.50 45.30
CA LEU A 582 0.31 15.06 45.54
C LEU A 582 -1.02 14.28 45.36
N ARG A 583 -2.17 14.96 45.49
CA ARG A 583 -3.50 14.36 45.23
C ARG A 583 -3.78 14.13 43.76
N SER A 584 -3.00 14.72 42.86
CA SER A 584 -3.10 14.53 41.41
C SER A 584 -1.99 13.65 40.82
N CYS A 585 -1.29 12.87 41.66
CA CYS A 585 -0.29 11.92 41.17
C CYS A 585 -0.93 10.57 40.84
N TYR A 586 -0.37 9.90 39.87
CA TYR A 586 -0.79 8.59 39.35
C TYR A 586 0.32 7.56 39.55
N GLN A 587 -0.05 6.35 39.89
CA GLN A 587 0.86 5.22 39.96
C GLN A 587 0.27 4.01 39.22
N CYS A 588 1.12 3.13 38.78
CA CYS A 588 0.67 1.84 38.25
C CYS A 588 -0.03 1.06 39.36
N ALA A 589 -1.07 0.31 39.03
CA ALA A 589 -1.75 -0.59 39.98
C ALA A 589 -0.70 -1.50 40.67
N PRO A 590 -0.79 -1.68 42.00
CA PRO A 590 0.28 -2.35 42.73
C PRO A 590 0.57 -3.72 42.20
N GLY A 591 1.85 -3.96 41.90
CA GLY A 591 2.40 -5.27 41.68
C GLY A 591 2.44 -5.77 40.26
N LEU A 592 1.96 -5.04 39.28
CA LEU A 592 2.08 -5.45 37.89
C LEU A 592 3.37 -4.86 37.28
N ARG A 593 4.24 -5.73 36.76
CA ARG A 593 5.43 -5.34 35.98
C ARG A 593 5.32 -5.92 34.59
N PHE A 594 5.45 -5.06 33.60
CA PHE A 594 5.45 -5.46 32.20
C PHE A 594 6.72 -4.93 31.54
N TYR A 595 7.26 -5.71 30.64
CA TYR A 595 8.45 -5.35 29.92
C TYR A 595 8.07 -4.69 28.57
N ARG A 596 8.90 -3.76 28.11
CA ARG A 596 8.83 -3.23 26.75
C ARG A 596 8.90 -4.40 25.73
N ASP A 597 8.32 -4.17 24.58
CA ASP A 597 8.41 -5.09 23.42
C ASP A 597 7.61 -6.38 23.55
N VAL A 598 6.54 -6.37 24.32
CA VAL A 598 5.66 -7.54 24.46
C VAL A 598 4.64 -7.67 23.34
N VAL A 599 4.45 -6.62 22.52
CA VAL A 599 3.45 -6.65 21.44
C VAL A 599 4.01 -7.36 20.21
N PRO A 600 3.49 -8.54 19.82
CA PRO A 600 4.01 -9.29 18.70
C PRO A 600 3.68 -8.62 17.37
N LEU A 601 4.41 -9.02 16.34
CA LEU A 601 4.03 -8.76 14.96
C LEU A 601 2.88 -9.70 14.55
N SER A 602 1.93 -9.18 13.78
CA SER A 602 0.86 -10.01 13.23
C SER A 602 1.42 -10.99 12.19
N VAL A 603 0.74 -12.10 11.98
CA VAL A 603 1.12 -13.09 10.95
C VAL A 603 1.18 -12.45 9.56
N LEU A 604 0.27 -11.53 9.24
CA LEU A 604 0.28 -10.82 7.96
C LEU A 604 1.51 -9.91 7.80
N GLU A 605 1.90 -9.17 8.86
CA GLU A 605 3.11 -8.35 8.84
C GLU A 605 4.37 -9.21 8.65
N LEU A 606 4.46 -10.34 9.35
CA LEU A 606 5.58 -11.28 9.21
C LEU A 606 5.64 -11.91 7.82
N ARG A 607 4.51 -12.31 7.26
CA ARG A 607 4.41 -12.89 5.92
C ARG A 607 4.77 -11.88 4.84
N TRP A 608 4.34 -10.63 5.00
CA TRP A 608 4.72 -9.54 4.10
C TRP A 608 6.22 -9.24 4.18
N LEU A 609 6.78 -9.17 5.40
CA LEU A 609 8.21 -8.98 5.61
C LEU A 609 9.03 -10.10 4.96
N ALA A 610 8.59 -11.35 5.12
CA ALA A 610 9.23 -12.50 4.49
C ALA A 610 9.20 -12.40 2.95
N ALA A 611 8.09 -11.92 2.37
CA ALA A 611 8.00 -11.67 0.92
C ALA A 611 8.94 -10.54 0.48
N ALA A 612 9.01 -9.44 1.24
CA ALA A 612 9.93 -8.35 0.96
C ALA A 612 11.41 -8.78 1.04
N LEU A 613 11.77 -9.63 2.01
CA LEU A 613 13.11 -10.20 2.14
C LEU A 613 13.47 -11.19 1.02
N ALA A 614 12.49 -11.77 0.33
CA ALA A 614 12.71 -12.63 -0.83
C ALA A 614 12.90 -11.83 -2.13
N ASP A 615 12.49 -10.56 -2.17
CA ASP A 615 12.61 -9.73 -3.37
C ASP A 615 14.07 -9.48 -3.76
N LYS A 616 14.33 -9.49 -5.07
CA LYS A 616 15.67 -9.32 -5.65
C LYS A 616 16.33 -7.97 -5.32
N ARG A 617 15.54 -6.91 -5.04
CA ARG A 617 16.05 -5.57 -4.72
C ARG A 617 16.43 -5.40 -3.25
N ARG A 618 16.18 -6.39 -2.38
CA ARG A 618 16.55 -6.30 -0.95
C ARG A 618 18.02 -5.94 -0.76
N ALA A 619 18.90 -6.45 -1.63
CA ALA A 619 20.34 -6.18 -1.58
C ALA A 619 20.72 -4.70 -1.84
N CYS A 620 19.77 -3.87 -2.25
CA CYS A 620 19.92 -2.42 -2.29
C CYS A 620 19.91 -1.77 -0.89
N PHE A 621 19.36 -2.45 0.10
CA PHE A 621 19.07 -1.92 1.44
C PHE A 621 19.69 -2.73 2.56
N LEU A 622 19.65 -4.06 2.45
CA LEU A 622 20.15 -5.00 3.44
C LEU A 622 21.27 -5.85 2.84
N SER A 623 22.34 -6.02 3.60
CA SER A 623 23.42 -6.94 3.23
C SER A 623 22.93 -8.40 3.26
N ASP A 624 23.68 -9.28 2.61
CA ASP A 624 23.37 -10.72 2.65
C ASP A 624 23.51 -11.31 4.05
N ALA A 625 24.34 -10.73 4.92
CA ALA A 625 24.50 -11.18 6.30
C ALA A 625 23.28 -10.80 7.14
N GLU A 626 22.83 -9.55 7.06
CA GLU A 626 21.60 -9.07 7.72
C GLU A 626 20.37 -9.86 7.25
N THR A 627 20.24 -10.04 5.93
CA THR A 627 19.13 -10.81 5.35
C THR A 627 19.09 -12.23 5.88
N ARG A 628 20.23 -12.93 5.94
CA ARG A 628 20.31 -14.30 6.47
C ARG A 628 19.98 -14.36 7.96
N ALA A 629 20.42 -13.37 8.73
CA ALA A 629 20.10 -13.31 10.16
C ALA A 629 18.60 -13.17 10.39
N LEU A 630 17.93 -12.27 9.64
CA LEU A 630 16.48 -12.09 9.71
C LEU A 630 15.72 -13.34 9.27
N GLN A 631 16.13 -13.96 8.16
CA GLN A 631 15.50 -15.18 7.67
C GLN A 631 15.65 -16.33 8.66
N ALA A 632 16.82 -16.47 9.28
CA ALA A 632 17.07 -17.49 10.32
C ALA A 632 16.15 -17.26 11.55
N LEU A 633 16.02 -16.01 12.00
CA LEU A 633 15.14 -15.65 13.10
C LEU A 633 13.66 -15.94 12.76
N LEU A 634 13.20 -15.62 11.55
CA LEU A 634 11.85 -15.93 11.11
C LEU A 634 11.58 -17.45 11.11
N VAL A 635 12.54 -18.23 10.63
CA VAL A 635 12.41 -19.71 10.63
C VAL A 635 12.43 -20.27 12.05
N GLU A 636 13.28 -19.75 12.94
CA GLU A 636 13.35 -20.17 14.33
C GLU A 636 12.06 -19.89 15.10
N LYS A 637 11.58 -18.64 15.04
CA LYS A 637 10.41 -18.18 15.81
C LYS A 637 9.08 -18.56 15.17
N CYS A 638 9.05 -18.69 13.85
CA CYS A 638 7.83 -18.93 13.09
C CYS A 638 8.05 -20.02 12.02
N PRO A 639 8.34 -21.28 12.40
CA PRO A 639 8.78 -22.32 11.48
C PRO A 639 7.77 -22.69 10.37
N GLN A 640 6.50 -22.36 10.56
CA GLN A 640 5.45 -22.59 9.55
C GLN A 640 5.08 -21.34 8.75
N LEU A 641 5.83 -20.26 8.92
CA LEU A 641 5.55 -19.00 8.23
C LEU A 641 5.90 -19.13 6.74
N ALA A 642 4.87 -19.05 5.88
CA ALA A 642 5.06 -18.91 4.45
C ALA A 642 5.01 -17.41 4.08
N PRO A 643 5.91 -16.90 3.23
CA PRO A 643 5.78 -15.55 2.66
C PRO A 643 4.43 -15.38 1.98
N LEU A 644 3.93 -14.14 1.91
CA LEU A 644 2.79 -13.84 1.04
C LEU A 644 3.17 -14.18 -0.40
N ALA A 645 2.29 -14.89 -1.11
CA ALA A 645 2.54 -15.37 -2.48
C ALA A 645 2.45 -14.24 -3.53
N LEU A 646 3.01 -13.06 -3.23
CA LEU A 646 2.88 -11.85 -4.03
C LEU A 646 3.40 -12.04 -5.46
N GLU A 647 4.55 -12.67 -5.65
CA GLU A 647 5.13 -12.91 -6.97
C GLU A 647 4.30 -13.86 -7.85
N LYS A 648 3.54 -14.78 -7.23
CA LYS A 648 2.73 -15.76 -7.96
C LYS A 648 1.34 -15.24 -8.29
N ILE A 649 0.81 -14.37 -7.44
CA ILE A 649 -0.60 -13.97 -7.47
C ILE A 649 -0.78 -12.53 -7.97
N VAL A 650 0.20 -11.65 -7.69
CA VAL A 650 0.10 -10.24 -8.07
C VAL A 650 1.01 -9.92 -9.24
N HIS A 651 0.41 -9.68 -10.39
CA HIS A 651 1.11 -9.19 -11.57
C HIS A 651 1.11 -7.65 -11.59
N ILE A 652 2.30 -7.04 -11.65
CA ILE A 652 2.46 -5.60 -11.85
C ILE A 652 3.02 -5.37 -13.24
N ASP A 653 2.36 -4.57 -14.07
CA ASP A 653 2.78 -4.27 -15.44
C ASP A 653 4.01 -3.32 -15.45
N ARG A 654 5.15 -3.85 -15.00
CA ARG A 654 6.44 -3.15 -15.03
C ARG A 654 7.16 -3.40 -16.35
N PHE A 655 7.95 -2.42 -16.76
CA PHE A 655 8.83 -2.62 -17.91
C PHE A 655 10.02 -3.49 -17.53
N HIS A 656 10.50 -4.24 -18.50
CA HIS A 656 11.65 -5.11 -18.29
C HIS A 656 12.90 -4.29 -17.90
N PHE A 657 13.54 -4.67 -16.78
CA PHE A 657 14.78 -4.07 -16.32
C PHE A 657 15.92 -5.09 -16.38
N PRO A 658 17.03 -4.81 -17.10
CA PRO A 658 18.12 -5.76 -17.26
C PRO A 658 18.77 -6.15 -15.93
N ALA A 659 19.09 -7.43 -15.76
CA ALA A 659 19.75 -7.94 -14.55
C ALA A 659 21.07 -7.24 -14.24
N GLU A 660 21.86 -6.90 -15.26
CA GLU A 660 23.13 -6.15 -15.12
C GLU A 660 22.90 -4.75 -14.54
N ALA A 661 21.80 -4.09 -14.94
CA ALA A 661 21.45 -2.78 -14.41
C ALA A 661 21.02 -2.87 -12.94
N LEU A 662 20.28 -3.92 -12.55
CA LEU A 662 19.94 -4.18 -11.16
C LEU A 662 21.19 -4.45 -10.31
N ALA A 663 22.10 -5.29 -10.79
CA ALA A 663 23.35 -5.56 -10.10
C ALA A 663 24.17 -4.28 -9.86
N ARG A 664 24.13 -3.34 -10.82
CA ARG A 664 24.78 -2.04 -10.67
C ARG A 664 24.08 -1.18 -9.61
N GLU A 665 22.76 -1.15 -9.60
CA GLU A 665 22.00 -0.42 -8.56
C GLU A 665 22.30 -0.97 -7.17
N GLN A 666 22.38 -2.29 -7.00
CA GLN A 666 22.73 -2.94 -5.73
C GLN A 666 24.12 -2.56 -5.22
N GLN A 667 25.07 -2.30 -6.11
CA GLN A 667 26.43 -1.84 -5.74
C GLN A 667 26.47 -0.35 -5.34
N VAL A 668 25.66 0.48 -6.00
CA VAL A 668 25.77 1.93 -5.92
C VAL A 668 24.83 2.52 -4.86
N LEU A 669 23.62 2.00 -4.76
CA LEU A 669 22.55 2.57 -3.92
C LEU A 669 22.92 2.62 -2.42
N PRO A 670 23.51 1.59 -1.80
CA PRO A 670 23.85 1.65 -0.37
C PRO A 670 24.78 2.82 -0.03
N GLN A 671 25.76 3.12 -0.90
CA GLN A 671 26.69 4.22 -0.69
C GLN A 671 26.03 5.60 -0.83
N ILE A 672 25.06 5.72 -1.74
CA ILE A 672 24.27 6.95 -1.89
C ILE A 672 23.36 7.16 -0.68
N LEU A 673 22.73 6.09 -0.17
CA LEU A 673 21.90 6.13 1.04
C LEU A 673 22.75 6.54 2.25
N ALA A 674 23.92 5.97 2.42
CA ALA A 674 24.86 6.35 3.47
C ALA A 674 25.26 7.84 3.37
N ALA A 675 25.53 8.33 2.15
CA ALA A 675 25.86 9.74 1.94
C ALA A 675 24.68 10.67 2.27
N LEU A 676 23.45 10.27 1.91
CA LEU A 676 22.24 11.02 2.26
C LEU A 676 22.01 11.07 3.77
N ALA A 677 22.18 9.95 4.46
CA ALA A 677 22.02 9.85 5.90
C ALA A 677 23.09 10.65 6.67
N GLN A 678 24.35 10.57 6.24
CA GLN A 678 25.48 11.21 6.89
C GLN A 678 25.71 12.66 6.44
N GLY A 679 24.92 13.18 5.47
CA GLY A 679 25.12 14.51 4.93
C GLY A 679 26.48 14.70 4.22
N ARG A 680 26.96 13.68 3.48
CA ARG A 680 28.25 13.66 2.81
C ARG A 680 28.10 13.81 1.29
N ASP A 681 29.16 14.33 0.68
CA ASP A 681 29.30 14.34 -0.78
C ASP A 681 29.79 13.00 -1.30
N LEU A 682 29.68 12.82 -2.62
CA LEU A 682 30.09 11.62 -3.33
C LEU A 682 31.06 11.95 -4.45
N ALA A 683 32.11 11.20 -4.55
CA ALA A 683 32.92 11.13 -5.77
C ALA A 683 32.29 10.14 -6.74
N LEU A 684 31.70 10.61 -7.84
CA LEU A 684 30.97 9.81 -8.83
C LEU A 684 31.70 9.80 -10.17
N CYS A 685 31.78 8.62 -10.80
CA CYS A 685 32.05 8.47 -12.23
C CYS A 685 30.87 7.79 -12.92
N TYR A 686 30.36 8.37 -14.00
CA TYR A 686 29.19 7.84 -14.72
C TYR A 686 29.29 7.99 -16.22
N ARG A 687 28.55 7.17 -16.95
CA ARG A 687 28.40 7.29 -18.42
C ARG A 687 27.28 8.26 -18.79
N THR A 688 27.61 9.21 -19.64
CA THR A 688 26.63 10.12 -20.22
C THR A 688 25.75 9.41 -21.26
N ARG A 689 24.66 10.06 -21.69
CA ARG A 689 23.77 9.52 -22.73
C ARG A 689 24.47 9.30 -24.07
N PHE A 690 25.53 10.06 -24.35
CA PHE A 690 26.32 10.07 -25.61
C PHE A 690 27.67 9.35 -25.47
N ALA A 691 27.75 8.31 -24.64
CA ALA A 691 28.92 7.46 -24.42
C ALA A 691 30.18 8.15 -23.82
N GLY A 692 30.08 9.41 -23.40
CA GLY A 692 31.18 10.08 -22.68
C GLY A 692 31.18 9.65 -21.20
N ARG A 693 32.37 9.64 -20.59
CA ARG A 693 32.54 9.43 -19.14
C ARG A 693 32.73 10.78 -18.45
N ARG A 694 32.02 10.99 -17.33
CA ARG A 694 32.22 12.16 -16.45
C ARG A 694 32.49 11.68 -15.03
N CYS A 695 33.47 12.29 -14.40
CA CYS A 695 33.79 12.09 -13.00
C CYS A 695 33.85 13.45 -12.31
N GLY A 696 33.43 13.49 -11.04
CA GLY A 696 33.41 14.70 -10.25
C GLY A 696 32.88 14.45 -8.86
N ARG A 697 32.81 15.52 -8.08
CA ARG A 697 32.20 15.55 -6.75
C ARG A 697 30.75 16.02 -6.87
N TYR A 698 29.90 15.39 -6.14
CA TYR A 698 28.44 15.60 -6.19
C TYR A 698 27.80 15.51 -4.82
N THR A 699 26.92 16.45 -4.50
CA THR A 699 26.05 16.40 -3.31
C THR A 699 24.78 15.63 -3.68
N PRO A 700 24.46 14.48 -3.05
CA PRO A 700 23.22 13.77 -3.29
C PRO A 700 22.05 14.53 -2.66
N LEU A 701 20.95 14.71 -3.42
CA LEU A 701 19.78 15.46 -2.98
C LEU A 701 18.60 14.56 -2.66
N VAL A 702 18.25 13.66 -3.60
CA VAL A 702 17.08 12.78 -3.49
C VAL A 702 17.21 11.60 -4.46
N LEU A 703 16.64 10.48 -4.06
CA LEU A 703 16.48 9.30 -4.91
C LEU A 703 15.04 9.26 -5.42
N VAL A 704 14.87 8.97 -6.69
CA VAL A 704 13.56 8.82 -7.34
C VAL A 704 13.47 7.40 -7.87
N TYR A 705 12.45 6.66 -7.45
CA TYR A 705 12.15 5.35 -7.98
C TYR A 705 10.92 5.38 -8.88
N SER A 706 11.04 4.82 -10.08
CA SER A 706 9.92 4.66 -11.01
C SER A 706 9.36 3.24 -10.91
N LEU A 707 8.13 3.10 -10.42
CA LEU A 707 7.47 1.79 -10.35
C LEU A 707 7.30 1.14 -11.72
N ARG A 708 6.97 1.95 -12.75
CA ARG A 708 6.79 1.49 -14.12
C ARG A 708 8.09 1.02 -14.76
N ASP A 709 9.14 1.85 -14.63
CA ASP A 709 10.43 1.60 -15.26
C ASP A 709 11.31 0.66 -14.43
N ASP A 710 10.88 0.30 -13.23
CA ASP A 710 11.54 -0.57 -12.24
C ASP A 710 12.99 -0.17 -11.94
N ARG A 711 13.30 1.13 -11.80
CA ARG A 711 14.67 1.65 -11.67
C ARG A 711 14.77 2.90 -10.81
N PHE A 712 15.98 3.10 -10.26
CA PHE A 712 16.32 4.31 -9.52
C PHE A 712 16.97 5.38 -10.39
N GLN A 713 16.66 6.62 -10.04
CA GLN A 713 17.34 7.83 -10.49
C GLN A 713 17.79 8.62 -9.27
N GLY A 714 19.02 9.14 -9.29
CA GLY A 714 19.50 10.08 -8.28
C GLY A 714 19.54 11.50 -8.85
N ARG A 715 19.17 12.48 -8.03
CA ARG A 715 19.44 13.89 -8.30
C ARG A 715 20.64 14.31 -7.49
N PHE A 716 21.58 14.91 -8.16
CA PHE A 716 22.86 15.31 -7.59
C PHE A 716 23.16 16.76 -7.97
N CYS A 717 23.75 17.52 -7.04
CA CYS A 717 24.29 18.84 -7.32
C CYS A 717 25.79 18.72 -7.52
N ALA A 718 26.30 19.13 -8.67
CA ALA A 718 27.74 19.20 -8.94
C ALA A 718 28.36 20.42 -8.27
N ASP A 719 29.71 20.44 -8.12
CA ASP A 719 30.45 21.57 -7.53
C ASP A 719 30.22 22.93 -8.20
N ASN A 720 29.86 22.91 -9.49
CA ASN A 720 29.51 24.12 -10.26
C ASN A 720 28.05 24.58 -10.06
N GLY A 721 27.28 23.90 -9.18
CA GLY A 721 25.87 24.18 -8.94
C GLY A 721 24.89 23.55 -9.95
N GLU A 722 25.38 22.82 -10.96
CA GLU A 722 24.53 22.14 -11.93
C GLU A 722 23.79 20.96 -11.26
N ILE A 723 22.46 20.88 -11.45
CA ILE A 723 21.66 19.75 -10.99
C ILE A 723 21.61 18.68 -12.08
N VAL A 724 22.19 17.51 -11.76
CA VAL A 724 22.27 16.37 -12.67
C VAL A 724 21.33 15.27 -12.21
N THR A 725 20.47 14.76 -13.12
CA THR A 725 19.64 13.57 -12.85
C THR A 725 20.26 12.36 -13.57
N LEU A 726 20.63 11.34 -12.81
CA LEU A 726 21.30 10.15 -13.29
C LEU A 726 20.47 8.89 -12.99
N ASN A 727 20.33 8.00 -13.98
CA ASN A 727 19.94 6.63 -13.69
C ASN A 727 21.10 5.95 -12.96
N LEU A 728 20.85 5.35 -11.80
CA LEU A 728 21.92 4.74 -10.99
C LEU A 728 22.67 3.64 -11.73
N ALA A 729 22.00 2.90 -12.61
CA ALA A 729 22.64 1.90 -13.46
C ALA A 729 23.73 2.46 -14.41
N ARG A 730 23.83 3.79 -14.57
CA ARG A 730 24.91 4.44 -15.36
C ARG A 730 26.12 4.83 -14.53
N ILE A 731 26.04 4.75 -13.22
CA ILE A 731 27.14 5.07 -12.32
C ILE A 731 28.12 3.90 -12.33
N GLU A 732 29.38 4.18 -12.72
CA GLU A 732 30.43 3.17 -12.79
C GLU A 732 31.16 2.99 -11.46
N SER A 733 31.36 4.09 -10.75
CA SER A 733 31.95 4.08 -9.41
C SER A 733 31.38 5.20 -8.55
N VAL A 734 31.25 4.91 -7.27
CA VAL A 734 30.79 5.82 -6.23
C VAL A 734 31.67 5.63 -5.00
N GLN A 735 32.06 6.72 -4.35
CA GLN A 735 32.79 6.69 -3.09
C GLN A 735 32.33 7.85 -2.21
N LEU A 736 32.20 7.60 -0.91
CA LEU A 736 31.92 8.65 0.07
C LEU A 736 33.07 9.65 0.13
N ASP A 737 32.76 10.93 0.05
CA ASP A 737 33.69 12.04 0.14
C ASP A 737 33.51 12.82 1.45
N ALA A 738 34.10 14.00 1.57
CA ALA A 738 34.02 14.86 2.74
C ALA A 738 32.58 15.25 3.13
N PRO A 739 32.32 15.74 4.35
CA PRO A 739 31.03 16.30 4.73
C PRO A 739 30.59 17.41 3.78
N SER A 740 29.32 17.41 3.39
CA SER A 740 28.78 18.39 2.45
C SER A 740 28.64 19.77 3.11
N VAL A 741 29.34 20.76 2.59
CA VAL A 741 29.30 22.15 3.10
C VAL A 741 28.16 22.95 2.45
N GLY A 742 27.67 22.53 1.29
CA GLY A 742 26.71 23.26 0.45
C GLY A 742 25.32 22.64 0.32
N ARG A 743 24.97 21.62 1.11
CA ARG A 743 23.73 20.83 0.91
C ARG A 743 22.44 21.69 0.99
N ALA A 744 22.34 22.59 1.93
CA ALA A 744 21.18 23.47 2.07
C ALA A 744 21.03 24.37 0.83
N GLN A 745 22.12 24.98 0.37
CA GLN A 745 22.14 25.83 -0.83
C GLN A 745 21.83 25.02 -2.09
N ALA A 746 22.37 23.81 -2.22
CA ALA A 746 22.10 22.90 -3.33
C ALA A 746 20.63 22.49 -3.38
N ALA A 747 20.00 22.21 -2.23
CA ALA A 747 18.57 21.88 -2.10
C ALA A 747 17.69 23.09 -2.45
N GLU A 748 18.07 24.29 -2.05
CA GLU A 748 17.38 25.54 -2.38
C GLU A 748 17.44 25.83 -3.88
N GLN A 749 18.62 25.71 -4.49
CA GLN A 749 18.79 25.85 -5.95
C GLN A 749 17.98 24.82 -6.73
N ALA A 750 17.97 23.55 -6.26
CA ALA A 750 17.16 22.50 -6.88
C ALA A 750 15.66 22.81 -6.80
N THR A 751 15.22 23.43 -5.73
CA THR A 751 13.82 23.85 -5.54
C THR A 751 13.48 25.03 -6.45
N ALA A 752 14.34 26.03 -6.54
CA ALA A 752 14.15 27.19 -7.41
C ALA A 752 14.11 26.80 -8.89
N LEU A 753 15.00 25.91 -9.34
CA LEU A 753 14.98 25.37 -10.70
C LEU A 753 13.71 24.57 -10.99
N ARG A 754 13.22 23.76 -10.04
CA ARG A 754 11.96 23.05 -10.20
C ARG A 754 10.78 23.99 -10.37
N GLN A 755 10.71 25.08 -9.61
CA GLN A 755 9.64 26.07 -9.73
C GLN A 755 9.64 26.77 -11.07
N ALA A 756 10.81 27.06 -11.64
CA ALA A 756 10.97 27.73 -12.94
C ALA A 756 10.55 26.83 -14.12
N GLU A 757 10.56 25.51 -13.98
CA GLU A 757 10.26 24.55 -15.04
C GLU A 757 8.77 24.16 -15.14
N TRP A 758 7.92 24.68 -14.27
CA TRP A 758 6.49 24.35 -14.30
C TRP A 758 5.78 24.90 -15.53
N ARG A 759 4.98 24.04 -16.16
CA ARG A 759 4.08 24.30 -17.29
C ARG A 759 2.71 23.75 -16.99
N ALA A 760 1.71 24.15 -17.76
CA ALA A 760 0.36 23.63 -17.63
C ALA A 760 -0.26 23.38 -19.00
N VAL A 761 -1.00 22.29 -19.13
CA VAL A 761 -1.79 21.96 -20.32
C VAL A 761 -3.25 21.76 -19.92
N THR A 762 -4.17 22.31 -20.73
CA THR A 762 -5.61 22.20 -20.47
C THR A 762 -6.30 21.39 -21.56
N VAL A 763 -7.09 20.40 -21.13
CA VAL A 763 -7.88 19.54 -22.01
C VAL A 763 -9.33 19.52 -21.59
N GLN A 764 -10.23 19.33 -22.54
CA GLN A 764 -11.67 19.13 -22.33
C GLN A 764 -12.09 17.74 -22.80
N PHE A 765 -13.06 17.15 -22.11
CA PHE A 765 -13.63 15.86 -22.47
C PHE A 765 -15.05 15.69 -21.91
N ALA A 766 -15.83 14.82 -22.54
CA ALA A 766 -17.11 14.36 -22.02
C ALA A 766 -16.92 13.01 -21.30
N ASP A 767 -17.77 12.71 -20.32
CA ASP A 767 -17.69 11.45 -19.58
C ASP A 767 -18.32 10.28 -20.34
N VAL A 768 -17.72 9.94 -21.48
CA VAL A 768 -18.10 8.78 -22.28
C VAL A 768 -17.32 7.57 -21.76
N ARG A 769 -17.99 6.47 -21.42
CA ARG A 769 -17.36 5.24 -20.89
C ARG A 769 -16.51 5.46 -19.62
N ASN A 770 -16.99 6.28 -18.71
CA ASN A 770 -16.25 6.64 -17.50
C ASN A 770 -14.87 7.26 -17.82
N LEU A 771 -14.79 8.07 -18.87
CA LEU A 771 -13.54 8.71 -19.26
C LEU A 771 -13.02 9.66 -18.19
N ALA A 772 -13.93 10.35 -17.48
CA ALA A 772 -13.59 11.22 -16.37
C ALA A 772 -12.86 10.45 -15.26
N ASP A 773 -13.44 9.33 -14.84
CA ASP A 773 -12.83 8.46 -13.82
C ASP A 773 -11.45 7.93 -14.27
N ARG A 774 -11.32 7.53 -15.53
CA ARG A 774 -10.05 7.05 -16.09
C ARG A 774 -8.98 8.13 -16.08
N ILE A 775 -9.30 9.33 -16.56
CA ILE A 775 -8.37 10.47 -16.64
C ILE A 775 -7.98 10.92 -15.23
N LEU A 776 -8.95 11.10 -14.33
CA LEU A 776 -8.69 11.57 -12.98
C LEU A 776 -7.86 10.58 -12.17
N THR A 777 -8.10 9.28 -12.36
CA THR A 777 -7.31 8.22 -11.72
C THR A 777 -5.88 8.18 -12.28
N GLU A 778 -5.72 8.19 -13.61
CA GLU A 778 -4.38 8.14 -14.23
C GLU A 778 -3.54 9.36 -13.86
N PHE A 779 -4.15 10.53 -13.78
CA PHE A 779 -3.48 11.76 -13.39
C PHE A 779 -3.60 12.07 -11.88
N SER A 780 -4.01 11.11 -11.04
CA SER A 780 -4.10 11.31 -9.58
C SER A 780 -2.77 11.78 -8.96
N PRO A 781 -1.59 11.31 -9.38
CA PRO A 781 -0.32 11.78 -8.83
C PRO A 781 0.11 13.18 -9.28
N TRP A 782 -0.56 13.78 -10.29
CA TRP A 782 -0.20 15.09 -10.83
C TRP A 782 -0.97 16.22 -10.16
N GLN A 783 -0.31 17.36 -10.04
CA GLN A 783 -1.02 18.60 -9.73
C GLN A 783 -1.99 18.91 -10.85
N LYS A 784 -3.25 19.10 -10.53
CA LYS A 784 -4.29 19.37 -11.50
C LYS A 784 -5.43 20.17 -10.91
N ARG A 785 -6.18 20.80 -11.81
CA ARG A 785 -7.46 21.45 -11.53
C ARG A 785 -8.48 20.86 -12.47
N CYS A 786 -9.62 20.44 -11.97
CA CYS A 786 -10.70 19.90 -12.78
C CYS A 786 -12.01 20.65 -12.45
N SER A 787 -12.72 21.08 -13.47
CA SER A 787 -14.07 21.67 -13.36
C SER A 787 -15.03 20.91 -14.27
N PHE A 788 -16.29 20.83 -13.85
CA PHE A 788 -17.37 20.23 -14.63
C PHE A 788 -18.41 21.27 -14.97
N ASP A 789 -18.63 21.49 -16.26
CA ASP A 789 -19.71 22.30 -16.79
C ASP A 789 -20.95 21.42 -16.98
N ALA A 790 -21.96 21.64 -16.15
CA ALA A 790 -23.20 20.86 -16.17
C ALA A 790 -24.07 21.13 -17.39
N GLU A 791 -24.02 22.36 -17.97
CA GLU A 791 -24.77 22.72 -19.16
C GLU A 791 -24.19 22.08 -20.41
N ALA A 792 -22.86 22.15 -20.56
CA ALA A 792 -22.15 21.54 -21.67
C ALA A 792 -21.90 20.02 -21.50
N GLY A 793 -22.09 19.46 -20.29
CA GLY A 793 -21.80 18.08 -19.98
C GLY A 793 -20.31 17.71 -20.14
N ARG A 794 -19.41 18.67 -19.88
CA ARG A 794 -17.98 18.51 -20.16
C ARG A 794 -17.12 18.83 -18.94
N TYR A 795 -16.03 18.09 -18.83
CA TYR A 795 -14.94 18.36 -17.89
C TYR A 795 -13.88 19.22 -18.57
N THR A 796 -13.31 20.14 -17.79
CA THR A 796 -12.11 20.89 -18.17
C THR A 796 -11.03 20.58 -17.14
N LEU A 797 -9.94 19.95 -17.59
CA LEU A 797 -8.81 19.53 -16.76
C LEU A 797 -7.56 20.32 -17.15
N THR A 798 -6.97 21.01 -16.19
CA THR A 798 -5.65 21.65 -16.31
C THR A 798 -4.65 20.83 -15.51
N LEU A 799 -3.64 20.30 -16.20
CA LEU A 799 -2.56 19.53 -15.62
C LEU A 799 -1.31 20.40 -15.51
N ALA A 800 -0.74 20.48 -14.31
CA ALA A 800 0.58 21.08 -14.12
C ALA A 800 1.65 19.99 -14.22
N TYR A 801 2.73 20.30 -14.93
CA TYR A 801 3.83 19.36 -15.16
C TYR A 801 5.16 20.11 -15.28
N GLN A 802 6.27 19.38 -15.07
CA GLN A 802 7.60 19.94 -15.29
C GLN A 802 8.06 19.73 -16.73
N GLN A 803 8.86 20.66 -17.26
CA GLN A 803 9.35 20.62 -18.65
C GLN A 803 9.97 19.27 -19.03
N ARG A 804 10.65 18.61 -18.10
CA ARG A 804 11.24 17.27 -18.29
C ARG A 804 10.21 16.15 -18.48
N ASP A 805 8.94 16.36 -18.05
CA ASP A 805 7.86 15.36 -18.10
C ASP A 805 6.97 15.54 -19.35
N VAL A 806 7.26 16.55 -20.20
CA VAL A 806 6.52 16.83 -21.45
C VAL A 806 6.23 15.59 -22.27
N TRP A 807 7.26 14.74 -22.42
CA TRP A 807 7.12 13.52 -23.23
C TRP A 807 6.15 12.52 -22.59
N ASP A 808 6.24 12.30 -21.25
CA ASP A 808 5.35 11.38 -20.53
C ASP A 808 3.89 11.87 -20.58
N ILE A 809 3.66 13.14 -20.32
CA ILE A 809 2.33 13.76 -20.44
C ILE A 809 1.79 13.68 -21.87
N THR A 810 2.62 13.93 -22.88
CA THR A 810 2.22 13.80 -24.29
C THR A 810 1.73 12.38 -24.59
N VAL A 811 2.50 11.37 -24.20
CA VAL A 811 2.16 9.96 -24.44
C VAL A 811 0.86 9.56 -23.72
N ARG A 812 0.69 9.97 -22.48
CA ARG A 812 -0.53 9.68 -21.69
C ARG A 812 -1.75 10.35 -22.29
N LEU A 813 -1.69 11.64 -22.62
CA LEU A 813 -2.78 12.35 -23.25
C LEU A 813 -3.11 11.77 -24.63
N MET A 814 -2.12 11.37 -25.42
CA MET A 814 -2.36 10.65 -26.68
C MET A 814 -3.10 9.33 -26.47
N GLY A 815 -2.87 8.63 -25.35
CA GLY A 815 -3.56 7.40 -25.00
C GLY A 815 -5.09 7.52 -25.00
N TYR A 816 -5.65 8.71 -24.77
CA TYR A 816 -7.10 8.96 -24.80
C TYR A 816 -7.65 9.21 -26.22
N GLY A 817 -6.77 9.44 -27.19
CA GLY A 817 -7.17 9.64 -28.59
C GLY A 817 -8.14 10.81 -28.78
N ALA A 818 -9.18 10.61 -29.59
CA ALA A 818 -10.22 11.59 -29.86
C ALA A 818 -11.15 11.87 -28.64
N GLY A 819 -11.00 11.14 -27.53
CA GLY A 819 -11.79 11.35 -26.29
C GLY A 819 -11.48 12.67 -25.59
N ILE A 820 -10.34 13.28 -25.85
CA ILE A 820 -9.91 14.57 -25.28
C ILE A 820 -9.71 15.63 -26.37
N ARG A 821 -9.87 16.89 -25.99
CA ARG A 821 -9.62 18.05 -26.85
C ARG A 821 -8.75 19.07 -26.12
N PHE A 822 -7.67 19.50 -26.74
CA PHE A 822 -6.83 20.58 -26.21
C PHE A 822 -7.57 21.94 -26.36
N THR A 823 -7.58 22.72 -25.29
CA THR A 823 -8.19 24.08 -25.32
C THR A 823 -7.31 25.08 -26.06
N ASP A 824 -6.00 24.89 -26.00
CA ASP A 824 -5.01 25.68 -26.72
C ASP A 824 -4.27 24.81 -27.76
N PRO A 825 -4.63 24.93 -29.05
CA PRO A 825 -3.94 24.18 -30.11
C PRO A 825 -2.49 24.65 -30.34
N ALA A 826 -2.11 25.84 -29.86
CA ALA A 826 -0.74 26.34 -29.96
C ALA A 826 0.19 25.79 -28.86
N HIS A 827 -0.35 25.16 -27.86
CA HIS A 827 0.43 24.53 -26.79
C HIS A 827 1.38 23.45 -27.33
N GLU A 828 2.60 23.35 -26.78
CA GLU A 828 3.65 22.44 -27.27
C GLU A 828 3.18 20.98 -27.37
N ILE A 829 2.46 20.47 -26.34
CA ILE A 829 1.91 19.11 -26.31
C ILE A 829 0.84 18.95 -27.41
N ALA A 830 -0.08 19.91 -27.54
CA ALA A 830 -1.13 19.86 -28.55
C ALA A 830 -0.53 19.83 -29.96
N ARG A 831 0.47 20.66 -30.24
CA ARG A 831 1.20 20.68 -31.54
C ARG A 831 1.91 19.36 -31.81
N GLU A 832 2.56 18.78 -30.82
CA GLU A 832 3.26 17.49 -30.96
C GLU A 832 2.26 16.35 -31.22
N VAL A 833 1.15 16.30 -30.50
CA VAL A 833 0.08 15.32 -30.76
C VAL A 833 -0.45 15.47 -32.17
N ALA A 834 -0.82 16.70 -32.59
CA ALA A 834 -1.32 16.99 -33.93
C ALA A 834 -0.29 16.65 -35.05
N ARG A 835 0.99 16.90 -34.79
CA ARG A 835 2.08 16.53 -35.71
C ARG A 835 2.14 15.01 -35.91
N ARG A 836 2.13 14.24 -34.81
CA ARG A 836 2.20 12.77 -34.87
C ARG A 836 1.00 12.16 -35.57
N VAL A 837 -0.21 12.68 -35.26
CA VAL A 837 -1.45 12.22 -35.92
C VAL A 837 -1.41 12.49 -37.43
N ARG A 838 -1.02 13.70 -37.87
CA ARG A 838 -0.89 14.03 -39.28
C ARG A 838 0.16 13.18 -40.01
N GLU A 839 1.28 12.93 -39.34
CA GLU A 839 2.33 12.08 -39.90
C GLU A 839 1.84 10.63 -40.03
N GLN A 840 1.07 10.16 -39.04
CA GLN A 840 0.49 8.82 -39.10
C GLN A 840 -0.57 8.68 -40.20
N ALA A 841 -1.43 9.68 -40.39
CA ALA A 841 -2.40 9.71 -41.50
C ALA A 841 -1.68 9.58 -42.86
N ARG A 842 -0.60 10.34 -43.06
CA ARG A 842 0.22 10.25 -44.28
C ARG A 842 0.84 8.86 -44.48
N LEU A 843 1.26 8.18 -43.40
CA LEU A 843 1.82 6.83 -43.50
C LEU A 843 0.77 5.79 -43.89
N PHE A 844 -0.50 6.02 -43.55
CA PHE A 844 -1.62 5.16 -43.92
C PHE A 844 -2.21 5.50 -45.30
N GLY A 845 -1.71 6.54 -46.00
CA GLY A 845 -2.11 6.91 -47.35
C GLY A 845 -3.27 7.89 -47.45
N GLU A 846 -3.56 8.61 -46.34
CA GLU A 846 -4.50 9.73 -46.29
C GLU A 846 -3.84 11.09 -46.51
#